data_c80d71ece4e58a1520910b35402db8d3
#
_entry.id   c80d71ece4e58a1520910b35402db8d3
#
_cell.length_a   1.000
_cell.length_b   1.000
_cell.length_c   1.000
_cell.angle_alpha   90.00
_cell.angle_beta   90.00
_cell.angle_gamma   90.00
#
_symmetry.space_group_name_H-M   'P 1'
#
loop_
_entity.id
_entity.type
_entity.pdbx_description
1 polymer ?
#
loop_
_entity_poly.entity_id
_entity_poly.type
_entity_poly.pdbx_seq_one_letter_code
_entity_poly.pdbx_strand_id
1 'polypeptide(L)'
;MEEGKYQTWLKNDYFKSGDLTKEPFCIVIPPPNVTGKLHLGHAWDTTLQDIIIRYKKMQGFDALWVPGMDHAGIATQAKIDKRLKEMGYKPRQMDKDEWLKHAWAWKDEYANTIHEQWAKLGLALDYSKERFTLDEGLNYAVRKVFVDLYNEGLIYRGEKIINWDPEAMTALSNEEVIYKDTPGAFYHIKYMIENTNDYLEVATTRPETLFGDTAVAVNPNDERYKHLIGKNVVLPIVNKLIPIIGDEHADMEFGTGVVKITPAHDPNDFEVGERHNLERIVVINKNGTMNENALSYKGMDRFACREKLVNDLKEQGLLIKEEKIIHSVGHSERTDVMVEPYLSKQWFVKMDVLAARVLENQEDKENKINFVPKRFEKVLNHWMEIAHDWCISRQLWWGHQIPAWYKDDKIYVGLEAPEEDGWVQDSDVLDTWFSSALWPFSTLGWPNETEMFKRYFPTSVLSTGYDIILFWVCRMAFQSLHFTNKRPFKDCIIHGLIRDKQGRKMSKSLGNGVDPMDVIDKYGADALRFFLATSTSPGMDLRYDEEKVSANWNFINKLWNATRFVLTNVDDINVTLNKEDLDLTDKWLLTKYNNTIKEVTRNMEKYEFNNVGSSLYSFIWDDFCDNYIEFAKYKLDKTSTKYVLIHVLKGILQMLHPFMPFVTDELYSNLSNTNIILSAYPKYNKEEVYTLEENLIDKVILDITSIRNLKAVNNITKNAFVKIKTSDDLYDLFKTSLKINEENIVTEDKSNFEKYNYTSSNIDITYYEEGTKLDINLVKEEINKLETSIAKRTNLLNNENYVNKAPQNIVELDRVKLKEEKEKLESLKKLI
;
A
#
# COMPACT_ATOMS: atom_id res chain seq x y z
N MET A 1 -12.18 25.50 7.98
CA MET A 1 -12.00 25.37 6.53
C MET A 1 -12.56 24.04 6.01
N GLU A 2 -12.24 22.90 6.59
CA GLU A 2 -12.70 21.57 6.14
C GLU A 2 -14.14 21.22 6.55
N GLU A 3 -14.59 21.74 7.69
CA GLU A 3 -15.92 21.48 8.26
C GLU A 3 -17.07 21.87 7.31
N GLY A 4 -18.00 20.94 7.07
CA GLY A 4 -19.17 21.13 6.20
C GLY A 4 -18.88 21.15 4.69
N LYS A 5 -17.61 21.20 4.26
CA LYS A 5 -17.24 21.32 2.85
C LYS A 5 -17.55 20.02 2.08
N TYR A 6 -17.24 18.87 2.69
CA TYR A 6 -17.54 17.57 2.07
C TYR A 6 -19.05 17.36 1.83
N GLN A 7 -19.88 17.72 2.79
CA GLN A 7 -21.34 17.65 2.66
C GLN A 7 -21.85 18.57 1.54
N THR A 8 -21.20 19.73 1.37
CA THR A 8 -21.50 20.64 0.26
C THR A 8 -21.17 20.02 -1.10
N TRP A 9 -20.02 19.33 -1.21
CA TRP A 9 -19.64 18.61 -2.45
C TRP A 9 -20.63 17.51 -2.80
N LEU A 10 -21.04 16.71 -1.81
CA LEU A 10 -22.04 15.65 -2.00
C LEU A 10 -23.41 16.22 -2.39
N LYS A 11 -23.88 17.29 -1.73
CA LYS A 11 -25.16 17.95 -2.01
C LYS A 11 -25.23 18.50 -3.44
N ASN A 12 -24.10 18.92 -3.99
CA ASN A 12 -24.02 19.45 -5.34
C ASN A 12 -23.66 18.39 -6.38
N ASP A 13 -23.65 17.12 -6.02
CA ASP A 13 -23.37 15.98 -6.91
C ASP A 13 -22.02 16.06 -7.67
N TYR A 14 -21.01 16.73 -7.10
CA TYR A 14 -19.73 16.93 -7.77
C TYR A 14 -18.98 15.64 -8.07
N PHE A 15 -19.29 14.56 -7.36
CA PHE A 15 -18.63 13.27 -7.53
C PHE A 15 -19.41 12.27 -8.41
N LYS A 16 -20.64 12.60 -8.77
CA LYS A 16 -21.45 11.72 -9.63
C LYS A 16 -20.82 11.48 -10.99
N SER A 17 -21.04 10.27 -11.47
CA SER A 17 -20.71 9.79 -12.81
C SER A 17 -21.97 9.61 -13.66
N GLY A 18 -21.83 9.24 -14.94
CA GLY A 18 -22.91 8.93 -15.84
C GLY A 18 -23.14 9.95 -16.95
N ASP A 19 -22.17 10.85 -17.22
CA ASP A 19 -22.18 11.76 -18.35
C ASP A 19 -21.77 11.00 -19.63
N LEU A 20 -22.77 10.56 -20.40
CA LEU A 20 -22.57 9.76 -21.62
C LEU A 20 -21.86 10.52 -22.76
N THR A 21 -21.69 11.83 -22.65
CA THR A 21 -20.97 12.64 -23.64
C THR A 21 -19.45 12.61 -23.45
N LYS A 22 -18.99 12.11 -22.30
CA LYS A 22 -17.57 12.04 -21.92
C LYS A 22 -17.03 10.62 -22.04
N GLU A 23 -15.71 10.50 -22.18
CA GLU A 23 -15.02 9.21 -22.14
C GLU A 23 -15.07 8.60 -20.73
N PRO A 24 -15.42 7.30 -20.57
CA PRO A 24 -15.51 6.68 -19.26
C PRO A 24 -14.13 6.44 -18.66
N PHE A 25 -14.03 6.62 -17.34
CA PHE A 25 -12.90 6.25 -16.53
C PHE A 25 -13.42 5.66 -15.22
N CYS A 26 -12.95 4.50 -14.80
CA CYS A 26 -13.49 3.82 -13.62
C CYS A 26 -12.40 3.30 -12.71
N ILE A 27 -12.56 3.54 -11.40
CA ILE A 27 -11.86 2.85 -10.32
C ILE A 27 -12.91 2.20 -9.42
N VAL A 28 -12.67 0.97 -8.99
CA VAL A 28 -13.39 0.35 -7.88
C VAL A 28 -12.48 0.40 -6.65
N ILE A 29 -12.98 0.94 -5.53
CA ILE A 29 -12.19 1.04 -4.31
C ILE A 29 -11.76 -0.37 -3.83
N PRO A 30 -10.53 -0.61 -3.35
CA PRO A 30 -10.27 -1.79 -2.53
C PRO A 30 -11.20 -1.77 -1.32
N PRO A 31 -12.18 -2.69 -1.26
CA PRO A 31 -13.23 -2.57 -0.26
C PRO A 31 -12.67 -2.82 1.14
N PRO A 32 -12.67 -1.84 2.05
CA PRO A 32 -12.18 -2.08 3.39
C PRO A 32 -13.06 -3.09 4.11
N ASN A 33 -12.41 -3.91 4.92
CA ASN A 33 -13.06 -4.89 5.78
C ASN A 33 -13.85 -4.19 6.90
N VAL A 34 -15.10 -4.58 7.14
CA VAL A 34 -15.93 -4.04 8.24
C VAL A 34 -15.49 -4.59 9.61
N THR A 35 -14.19 -4.71 9.84
CA THR A 35 -13.58 -5.23 11.07
C THR A 35 -13.20 -4.17 12.08
N GLY A 36 -13.28 -2.89 11.71
CA GLY A 36 -12.89 -1.77 12.56
C GLY A 36 -12.65 -0.47 11.78
N LYS A 37 -12.05 0.51 12.46
CA LYS A 37 -11.66 1.80 11.86
C LYS A 37 -10.54 1.62 10.83
N LEU A 38 -10.53 2.50 9.84
CA LEU A 38 -9.45 2.60 8.85
C LEU A 38 -8.15 3.08 9.53
N HIS A 39 -7.03 2.58 9.04
CA HIS A 39 -5.68 2.97 9.46
C HIS A 39 -4.95 3.75 8.35
N LEU A 40 -3.73 4.24 8.63
CA LEU A 40 -2.94 5.01 7.66
C LEU A 40 -2.75 4.33 6.30
N GLY A 41 -2.65 2.99 6.26
CA GLY A 41 -2.53 2.24 4.99
C GLY A 41 -3.75 2.43 4.09
N HIS A 42 -4.96 2.37 4.67
CA HIS A 42 -6.19 2.66 3.93
C HIS A 42 -6.25 4.13 3.48
N ALA A 43 -5.86 5.08 4.36
CA ALA A 43 -5.82 6.49 4.01
C ALA A 43 -4.83 6.75 2.86
N TRP A 44 -3.70 6.05 2.82
CA TRP A 44 -2.74 6.15 1.73
C TRP A 44 -3.30 5.62 0.41
N ASP A 45 -3.77 4.37 0.40
CA ASP A 45 -4.32 3.74 -0.80
C ASP A 45 -5.48 4.55 -1.40
N THR A 46 -6.44 4.96 -0.56
CA THR A 46 -7.57 5.78 -1.03
C THR A 46 -7.15 7.18 -1.48
N THR A 47 -6.12 7.79 -0.87
CA THR A 47 -5.57 9.07 -1.33
C THR A 47 -5.01 8.99 -2.75
N LEU A 48 -4.26 7.91 -3.08
CA LEU A 48 -3.71 7.71 -4.42
C LEU A 48 -4.83 7.62 -5.47
N GLN A 49 -5.90 6.91 -5.17
CA GLN A 49 -7.06 6.75 -6.04
C GLN A 49 -7.83 8.06 -6.21
N ASP A 50 -8.05 8.79 -5.12
CA ASP A 50 -8.75 10.09 -5.16
C ASP A 50 -8.03 11.10 -6.04
N ILE A 51 -6.69 11.13 -5.97
CA ILE A 51 -5.85 11.96 -6.82
C ILE A 51 -6.11 11.66 -8.31
N ILE A 52 -6.16 10.39 -8.67
CA ILE A 52 -6.40 9.96 -10.05
C ILE A 52 -7.82 10.35 -10.50
N ILE A 53 -8.83 10.10 -9.67
CA ILE A 53 -10.23 10.41 -9.97
C ILE A 53 -10.43 11.91 -10.19
N ARG A 54 -9.90 12.76 -9.27
CA ARG A 54 -10.00 14.22 -9.41
C ARG A 54 -9.29 14.72 -10.65
N TYR A 55 -8.08 14.22 -10.91
CA TYR A 55 -7.31 14.55 -12.10
C TYR A 55 -8.06 14.19 -13.38
N LYS A 56 -8.60 12.97 -13.49
CA LYS A 56 -9.37 12.54 -14.66
C LYS A 56 -10.69 13.32 -14.84
N LYS A 57 -11.39 13.64 -13.75
CA LYS A 57 -12.56 14.53 -13.83
C LYS A 57 -12.18 15.90 -14.40
N MET A 58 -11.12 16.51 -13.93
CA MET A 58 -10.64 17.81 -14.42
C MET A 58 -10.08 17.73 -15.85
N GLN A 59 -9.66 16.54 -16.31
CA GLN A 59 -9.33 16.31 -17.74
C GLN A 59 -10.58 16.17 -18.63
N GLY A 60 -11.77 16.08 -18.06
CA GLY A 60 -13.02 15.99 -18.80
C GLY A 60 -13.55 14.58 -18.99
N PHE A 61 -13.01 13.58 -18.27
CA PHE A 61 -13.55 12.21 -18.26
C PHE A 61 -14.83 12.10 -17.43
N ASP A 62 -15.68 11.15 -17.78
CA ASP A 62 -16.74 10.65 -16.93
C ASP A 62 -16.14 9.69 -15.92
N ALA A 63 -15.57 10.22 -14.85
CA ALA A 63 -14.82 9.46 -13.87
C ALA A 63 -15.75 8.92 -12.77
N LEU A 64 -15.90 7.60 -12.72
CA LEU A 64 -16.61 6.84 -11.70
C LEU A 64 -15.62 6.27 -10.68
N TRP A 65 -15.78 6.59 -9.40
CA TRP A 65 -15.14 5.85 -8.32
C TRP A 65 -16.21 5.14 -7.50
N VAL A 66 -16.27 3.81 -7.64
CA VAL A 66 -17.24 2.95 -6.96
C VAL A 66 -16.81 2.74 -5.52
N PRO A 67 -17.57 3.24 -4.52
CA PRO A 67 -17.31 2.91 -3.11
C PRO A 67 -17.85 1.53 -2.77
N GLY A 68 -17.35 0.96 -1.69
CA GLY A 68 -17.91 -0.24 -1.11
C GLY A 68 -17.05 -0.86 -0.02
N MET A 69 -17.57 -1.93 0.59
CA MET A 69 -16.95 -2.59 1.75
C MET A 69 -17.02 -4.10 1.61
N ASP A 70 -16.06 -4.78 2.25
CA ASP A 70 -16.00 -6.24 2.29
C ASP A 70 -16.52 -6.75 3.65
N HIS A 71 -17.29 -7.83 3.59
CA HIS A 71 -17.81 -8.52 4.78
C HIS A 71 -16.69 -9.21 5.60
N ALA A 72 -15.57 -9.60 4.96
CA ALA A 72 -14.37 -10.15 5.60
C ALA A 72 -14.63 -11.32 6.56
N GLY A 73 -15.23 -12.39 6.04
CA GLY A 73 -15.74 -13.57 6.74
C GLY A 73 -15.12 -13.90 8.10
N ILE A 74 -13.94 -14.56 8.11
CA ILE A 74 -13.25 -15.01 9.35
C ILE A 74 -12.97 -13.85 10.28
N ALA A 75 -12.42 -12.76 9.77
CA ALA A 75 -11.95 -11.64 10.59
C ALA A 75 -13.11 -10.91 11.28
N THR A 76 -14.21 -10.70 10.56
CA THR A 76 -15.41 -10.04 11.10
C THR A 76 -16.12 -10.95 12.11
N GLN A 77 -16.30 -12.25 11.79
CA GLN A 77 -16.90 -13.18 12.74
C GLN A 77 -16.11 -13.28 14.06
N ALA A 78 -14.79 -13.36 14.00
CA ALA A 78 -13.94 -13.38 15.19
C ALA A 78 -14.12 -12.13 16.08
N LYS A 79 -14.31 -10.95 15.46
CA LYS A 79 -14.57 -9.69 16.19
C LYS A 79 -15.93 -9.67 16.85
N ILE A 80 -16.95 -10.14 16.14
CA ILE A 80 -18.33 -10.26 16.65
C ILE A 80 -18.37 -11.26 17.79
N ASP A 81 -17.78 -12.44 17.62
CA ASP A 81 -17.72 -13.48 18.66
C ASP A 81 -17.02 -12.97 19.93
N LYS A 82 -15.96 -12.19 19.78
CA LYS A 82 -15.28 -11.55 20.91
C LYS A 82 -16.20 -10.56 21.63
N ARG A 83 -16.87 -9.65 20.90
CA ARG A 83 -17.83 -8.68 21.47
C ARG A 83 -18.97 -9.41 22.21
N LEU A 84 -19.53 -10.46 21.62
CA LEU A 84 -20.60 -11.25 22.22
C LEU A 84 -20.15 -11.93 23.51
N LYS A 85 -18.93 -12.50 23.54
CA LYS A 85 -18.34 -13.07 24.77
C LYS A 85 -18.17 -12.01 25.86
N GLU A 86 -17.71 -10.81 25.53
CA GLU A 86 -17.59 -9.68 26.46
C GLU A 86 -18.96 -9.24 27.01
N MET A 87 -20.04 -9.39 26.23
CA MET A 87 -21.43 -9.17 26.66
C MET A 87 -22.04 -10.34 27.46
N GLY A 88 -21.29 -11.44 27.65
CA GLY A 88 -21.74 -12.61 28.42
C GLY A 88 -22.45 -13.68 27.58
N TYR A 89 -22.53 -13.53 26.27
CA TYR A 89 -23.09 -14.57 25.38
C TYR A 89 -22.08 -15.70 25.13
N LYS A 90 -22.61 -16.84 24.68
CA LYS A 90 -21.81 -17.96 24.15
C LYS A 90 -22.08 -18.11 22.65
N PRO A 91 -21.30 -17.45 21.77
CA PRO A 91 -21.61 -17.31 20.35
C PRO A 91 -21.95 -18.63 19.63
N ARG A 92 -21.21 -19.71 19.95
CA ARG A 92 -21.41 -21.03 19.32
C ARG A 92 -22.65 -21.79 19.84
N GLN A 93 -23.30 -21.30 20.90
CA GLN A 93 -24.54 -21.86 21.45
C GLN A 93 -25.76 -21.00 21.14
N MET A 94 -25.55 -19.86 20.40
CA MET A 94 -26.64 -18.99 19.94
C MET A 94 -27.36 -19.62 18.77
N ASP A 95 -28.60 -19.19 18.55
CA ASP A 95 -29.28 -19.37 17.28
C ASP A 95 -28.59 -18.58 16.17
N LYS A 96 -28.48 -19.17 14.96
CA LYS A 96 -27.78 -18.55 13.83
C LYS A 96 -28.40 -17.21 13.42
N ASP A 97 -29.75 -17.13 13.40
CA ASP A 97 -30.44 -15.91 12.99
C ASP A 97 -30.28 -14.79 14.03
N GLU A 98 -30.24 -15.15 15.32
CA GLU A 98 -29.94 -14.19 16.39
C GLU A 98 -28.49 -13.68 16.27
N TRP A 99 -27.54 -14.57 16.04
CA TRP A 99 -26.15 -14.19 15.81
C TRP A 99 -26.00 -13.27 14.59
N LEU A 100 -26.68 -13.58 13.49
CA LEU A 100 -26.65 -12.77 12.25
C LEU A 100 -27.21 -11.35 12.47
N LYS A 101 -28.21 -11.15 13.36
CA LYS A 101 -28.66 -9.79 13.71
C LYS A 101 -27.54 -8.97 14.34
N HIS A 102 -26.73 -9.56 15.18
CA HIS A 102 -25.55 -8.88 15.76
C HIS A 102 -24.50 -8.58 14.68
N ALA A 103 -24.33 -9.47 13.71
CA ALA A 103 -23.39 -9.28 12.62
C ALA A 103 -23.78 -8.12 11.69
N TRP A 104 -25.07 -8.02 11.33
CA TRP A 104 -25.56 -6.89 10.55
C TRP A 104 -25.49 -5.57 11.30
N ALA A 105 -25.82 -5.55 12.61
CA ALA A 105 -25.65 -4.35 13.44
C ALA A 105 -24.17 -3.91 13.54
N TRP A 106 -23.25 -4.87 13.67
CA TRP A 106 -21.81 -4.62 13.62
C TRP A 106 -21.39 -3.99 12.28
N LYS A 107 -21.83 -4.57 11.16
CA LYS A 107 -21.56 -4.04 9.81
C LYS A 107 -22.04 -2.59 9.68
N ASP A 108 -23.26 -2.27 10.14
CA ASP A 108 -23.81 -0.92 10.03
C ASP A 108 -23.02 0.09 10.89
N GLU A 109 -22.62 -0.28 12.10
CA GLU A 109 -21.80 0.56 12.98
C GLU A 109 -20.46 0.92 12.31
N TYR A 110 -19.75 -0.08 11.79
CA TYR A 110 -18.43 0.15 11.19
C TYR A 110 -18.50 0.75 9.78
N ALA A 111 -19.54 0.47 9.02
CA ALA A 111 -19.78 1.16 7.75
C ALA A 111 -19.96 2.66 7.95
N ASN A 112 -20.75 3.09 8.94
CA ASN A 112 -20.90 4.50 9.29
C ASN A 112 -19.56 5.13 9.70
N THR A 113 -18.77 4.43 10.52
CA THR A 113 -17.44 4.90 10.92
C THR A 113 -16.51 5.10 9.72
N ILE A 114 -16.52 4.16 8.77
CA ILE A 114 -15.72 4.23 7.54
C ILE A 114 -16.19 5.41 6.67
N HIS A 115 -17.49 5.63 6.53
CA HIS A 115 -18.03 6.79 5.80
C HIS A 115 -17.57 8.12 6.42
N GLU A 116 -17.57 8.24 7.75
CA GLU A 116 -17.06 9.42 8.45
C GLU A 116 -15.57 9.65 8.19
N GLN A 117 -14.76 8.57 8.18
CA GLN A 117 -13.34 8.64 7.88
C GLN A 117 -13.07 9.03 6.41
N TRP A 118 -13.83 8.48 5.46
CA TRP A 118 -13.78 8.87 4.05
C TRP A 118 -14.15 10.33 3.84
N ALA A 119 -15.19 10.81 4.56
CA ALA A 119 -15.61 12.21 4.52
C ALA A 119 -14.50 13.14 5.05
N LYS A 120 -13.84 12.79 6.17
CA LYS A 120 -12.72 13.56 6.70
C LYS A 120 -11.52 13.60 5.75
N LEU A 121 -11.25 12.50 5.02
CA LEU A 121 -10.22 12.45 3.97
C LEU A 121 -10.63 13.24 2.71
N GLY A 122 -11.91 13.53 2.53
CA GLY A 122 -12.42 14.27 1.38
C GLY A 122 -12.50 13.45 0.09
N LEU A 123 -12.79 12.16 0.15
CA LEU A 123 -12.75 11.25 -1.00
C LEU A 123 -13.90 11.49 -1.99
N ALA A 124 -13.57 11.57 -3.28
CA ALA A 124 -14.53 11.86 -4.37
C ALA A 124 -15.33 10.62 -4.81
N LEU A 125 -15.97 9.95 -3.88
CA LEU A 125 -16.72 8.69 -4.07
C LEU A 125 -18.14 8.96 -4.60
N ASP A 126 -18.60 8.18 -5.57
CA ASP A 126 -19.98 8.19 -6.04
C ASP A 126 -20.85 7.24 -5.21
N TYR A 127 -21.34 7.70 -4.06
CA TYR A 127 -22.17 6.89 -3.15
C TYR A 127 -23.47 6.37 -3.75
N SER A 128 -23.92 6.92 -4.90
CA SER A 128 -25.07 6.35 -5.60
C SER A 128 -24.81 4.97 -6.20
N LYS A 129 -23.53 4.55 -6.22
CA LYS A 129 -23.05 3.29 -6.75
C LYS A 129 -22.40 2.41 -5.69
N GLU A 130 -22.56 2.75 -4.40
CA GLU A 130 -21.96 1.98 -3.31
C GLU A 130 -22.42 0.53 -3.28
N ARG A 131 -21.49 -0.38 -2.99
CA ARG A 131 -21.72 -1.82 -2.94
C ARG A 131 -21.18 -2.43 -1.64
N PHE A 132 -21.77 -3.53 -1.26
CA PHE A 132 -21.31 -4.38 -0.17
C PHE A 132 -21.19 -5.82 -0.64
N THR A 133 -20.13 -6.54 -0.31
CA THR A 133 -19.90 -7.89 -0.85
C THR A 133 -21.04 -8.88 -0.57
N LEU A 134 -21.86 -8.67 0.48
CA LEU A 134 -23.04 -9.47 0.78
C LEU A 134 -24.36 -8.85 0.27
N ASP A 135 -24.33 -7.77 -0.52
CA ASP A 135 -25.58 -7.28 -1.12
C ASP A 135 -26.19 -8.30 -2.09
N GLU A 136 -27.47 -8.17 -2.37
CA GLU A 136 -28.24 -9.14 -3.16
C GLU A 136 -27.61 -9.42 -4.53
N GLY A 137 -27.19 -8.36 -5.23
CA GLY A 137 -26.60 -8.49 -6.58
C GLY A 137 -25.24 -9.18 -6.58
N LEU A 138 -24.37 -8.83 -5.60
CA LEU A 138 -23.06 -9.47 -5.47
C LEU A 138 -23.21 -10.91 -4.95
N ASN A 139 -24.14 -11.16 -4.03
CA ASN A 139 -24.42 -12.52 -3.56
C ASN A 139 -24.89 -13.42 -4.73
N TYR A 140 -25.77 -12.91 -5.58
CA TYR A 140 -26.18 -13.64 -6.78
C TYR A 140 -25.00 -13.95 -7.71
N ALA A 141 -24.14 -12.96 -7.98
CA ALA A 141 -22.96 -13.13 -8.82
C ALA A 141 -22.01 -14.21 -8.26
N VAL A 142 -21.75 -14.19 -6.96
CA VAL A 142 -20.89 -15.18 -6.27
C VAL A 142 -21.46 -16.59 -6.39
N ARG A 143 -22.75 -16.76 -6.12
CA ARG A 143 -23.43 -18.06 -6.25
C ARG A 143 -23.40 -18.56 -7.70
N LYS A 144 -23.61 -17.67 -8.66
CA LYS A 144 -23.54 -18.01 -10.09
C LYS A 144 -22.14 -18.50 -10.48
N VAL A 145 -21.07 -17.80 -10.06
CA VAL A 145 -19.68 -18.22 -10.30
C VAL A 145 -19.42 -19.62 -9.74
N PHE A 146 -19.87 -19.90 -8.53
CA PHE A 146 -19.71 -21.23 -7.94
C PHE A 146 -20.41 -22.32 -8.78
N VAL A 147 -21.67 -22.08 -9.16
CA VAL A 147 -22.48 -23.04 -9.94
C VAL A 147 -21.87 -23.27 -11.34
N ASP A 148 -21.44 -22.20 -12.00
CA ASP A 148 -20.85 -22.29 -13.34
C ASP A 148 -19.53 -23.09 -13.31
N LEU A 149 -18.61 -22.75 -12.39
CA LEU A 149 -17.33 -23.47 -12.23
C LEU A 149 -17.54 -24.95 -11.82
N TYR A 150 -18.57 -25.24 -11.03
CA TYR A 150 -18.92 -26.62 -10.69
C TYR A 150 -19.40 -27.40 -11.92
N ASN A 151 -20.27 -26.80 -12.72
CA ASN A 151 -20.78 -27.42 -13.94
C ASN A 151 -19.69 -27.65 -15.00
N GLU A 152 -18.67 -26.80 -15.01
CA GLU A 152 -17.46 -26.94 -15.83
C GLU A 152 -16.44 -27.95 -15.26
N GLY A 153 -16.69 -28.49 -14.06
CA GLY A 153 -15.80 -29.44 -13.38
C GLY A 153 -14.54 -28.77 -12.79
N LEU A 154 -14.54 -27.44 -12.68
CA LEU A 154 -13.45 -26.66 -12.07
C LEU A 154 -13.63 -26.50 -10.56
N ILE A 155 -14.82 -26.66 -10.02
CA ILE A 155 -15.08 -26.81 -8.58
C ILE A 155 -15.43 -28.26 -8.30
N TYR A 156 -14.86 -28.79 -7.24
CA TYR A 156 -15.15 -30.14 -6.76
C TYR A 156 -15.14 -30.22 -5.23
N ARG A 157 -15.83 -31.22 -4.69
CA ARG A 157 -15.76 -31.56 -3.26
C ARG A 157 -14.86 -32.75 -3.07
N GLY A 158 -13.83 -32.60 -2.23
CA GLY A 158 -12.84 -33.66 -2.00
C GLY A 158 -12.38 -33.72 -0.54
N GLU A 159 -11.88 -34.89 -0.16
CA GLU A 159 -11.24 -35.07 1.13
C GLU A 159 -9.72 -34.93 0.98
N LYS A 160 -9.16 -33.92 1.63
CA LYS A 160 -7.71 -33.61 1.60
C LYS A 160 -7.24 -33.17 2.99
N ILE A 161 -5.94 -33.21 3.21
CA ILE A 161 -5.33 -32.52 4.36
C ILE A 161 -5.36 -31.01 4.06
N ILE A 162 -5.95 -30.28 4.97
CA ILE A 162 -6.05 -28.82 4.93
C ILE A 162 -5.41 -28.20 6.16
N ASN A 163 -5.10 -26.91 6.09
CA ASN A 163 -4.75 -26.14 7.27
C ASN A 163 -6.02 -25.81 8.04
N TRP A 164 -6.07 -26.22 9.30
CA TRP A 164 -7.22 -26.01 10.17
C TRP A 164 -6.85 -25.11 11.33
N ASP A 165 -7.69 -24.10 11.59
CA ASP A 165 -7.59 -23.26 12.77
C ASP A 165 -8.46 -23.86 13.90
N PRO A 166 -7.87 -24.43 14.96
CA PRO A 166 -8.62 -25.07 16.03
C PRO A 166 -9.31 -24.09 16.97
N GLU A 167 -8.94 -22.81 17.00
CA GLU A 167 -9.61 -21.77 17.77
C GLU A 167 -10.81 -21.19 17.01
N ALA A 168 -10.61 -20.77 15.78
CA ALA A 168 -11.69 -20.32 14.89
C ALA A 168 -12.58 -21.48 14.43
N MET A 169 -12.09 -22.74 14.49
CA MET A 169 -12.76 -23.97 14.04
C MET A 169 -13.17 -23.90 12.57
N THR A 170 -12.27 -23.47 11.71
CA THR A 170 -12.48 -23.33 10.27
C THR A 170 -11.23 -23.70 9.48
N ALA A 171 -11.43 -24.10 8.22
CA ALA A 171 -10.39 -24.29 7.25
C ALA A 171 -9.72 -22.94 6.90
N LEU A 172 -8.42 -22.99 6.61
CA LEU A 172 -7.62 -21.89 6.12
C LEU A 172 -7.04 -22.26 4.75
N SER A 173 -6.87 -21.29 3.88
CA SER A 173 -6.02 -21.46 2.69
C SER A 173 -4.54 -21.43 3.08
N ASN A 174 -3.67 -21.94 2.19
CA ASN A 174 -2.23 -22.00 2.48
C ASN A 174 -1.65 -20.59 2.75
N GLU A 175 -2.17 -19.60 2.09
CA GLU A 175 -1.74 -18.20 2.15
C GLU A 175 -2.14 -17.51 3.47
N GLU A 176 -3.14 -18.05 4.20
CA GLU A 176 -3.57 -17.55 5.51
C GLU A 176 -2.73 -18.12 6.67
N VAL A 177 -1.67 -18.89 6.34
CA VAL A 177 -0.75 -19.50 7.31
C VAL A 177 0.57 -18.73 7.34
N ILE A 178 0.91 -18.19 8.51
CA ILE A 178 2.18 -17.49 8.75
C ILE A 178 3.14 -18.45 9.45
N TYR A 179 4.28 -18.69 8.83
CA TYR A 179 5.31 -19.55 9.41
C TYR A 179 6.17 -18.76 10.41
N LYS A 180 6.33 -19.31 11.63
CA LYS A 180 7.12 -18.74 12.71
C LYS A 180 8.14 -19.73 13.23
N ASP A 181 9.34 -19.22 13.51
CA ASP A 181 10.36 -19.98 14.22
C ASP A 181 9.90 -20.26 15.65
N THR A 182 9.64 -21.54 15.93
CA THR A 182 9.05 -21.99 17.20
C THR A 182 9.97 -23.02 17.86
N PRO A 183 10.25 -22.87 19.16
CA PRO A 183 10.97 -23.92 19.90
C PRO A 183 10.20 -25.23 19.90
N GLY A 184 10.88 -26.34 19.60
CA GLY A 184 10.32 -27.68 19.61
C GLY A 184 11.39 -28.72 19.89
N ALA A 185 11.09 -29.96 19.65
CA ALA A 185 12.04 -31.06 19.77
C ALA A 185 11.76 -32.18 18.76
N PHE A 186 12.79 -32.87 18.33
CA PHE A 186 12.65 -34.23 17.78
C PHE A 186 12.61 -35.22 18.90
N TYR A 187 11.57 -36.04 18.93
CA TYR A 187 11.40 -37.16 19.85
C TYR A 187 11.76 -38.44 19.11
N HIS A 188 12.81 -39.08 19.54
CA HIS A 188 13.30 -40.33 18.96
C HIS A 188 12.67 -41.51 19.70
N ILE A 189 11.83 -42.28 19.00
CA ILE A 189 10.97 -43.31 19.57
C ILE A 189 11.29 -44.67 18.96
N LYS A 190 11.31 -45.72 19.79
CA LYS A 190 11.50 -47.11 19.36
C LYS A 190 10.21 -47.70 18.85
N TYR A 191 10.15 -48.09 17.60
CA TYR A 191 9.09 -48.92 17.04
C TYR A 191 9.61 -50.36 16.96
N MET A 192 9.19 -51.20 17.90
CA MET A 192 9.71 -52.58 18.04
C MET A 192 9.29 -53.40 16.84
N ILE A 193 10.24 -54.13 16.22
CA ILE A 193 9.94 -55.03 15.11
C ILE A 193 9.26 -56.27 15.66
N GLU A 194 8.14 -56.64 15.03
CA GLU A 194 7.33 -57.81 15.44
C GLU A 194 8.15 -59.05 15.67
N ASN A 195 7.95 -59.74 16.81
CA ASN A 195 8.62 -60.98 17.22
C ASN A 195 10.15 -60.90 17.35
N THR A 196 10.72 -59.71 17.52
CA THR A 196 12.15 -59.49 17.73
C THR A 196 12.39 -58.56 18.92
N ASN A 197 13.65 -58.41 19.32
CA ASN A 197 14.11 -57.40 20.28
C ASN A 197 14.68 -56.15 19.57
N ASP A 198 14.67 -56.15 18.24
CA ASP A 198 15.15 -55.04 17.43
C ASP A 198 14.05 -53.98 17.24
N TYR A 199 14.43 -52.78 16.91
CA TYR A 199 13.51 -51.69 16.68
C TYR A 199 13.95 -50.79 15.49
N LEU A 200 12.96 -50.08 14.91
CA LEU A 200 13.21 -48.94 14.07
C LEU A 200 13.16 -47.67 14.91
N GLU A 201 14.16 -46.79 14.73
CA GLU A 201 14.17 -45.46 15.37
C GLU A 201 13.40 -44.46 14.51
N VAL A 202 12.31 -43.98 15.02
CA VAL A 202 11.48 -42.92 14.40
C VAL A 202 11.73 -41.61 15.10
N ALA A 203 12.04 -40.54 14.36
CA ALA A 203 12.15 -39.18 14.90
C ALA A 203 10.98 -38.34 14.45
N THR A 204 10.25 -37.74 15.37
CA THR A 204 9.06 -36.88 15.08
C THR A 204 9.04 -35.63 15.93
N THR A 205 8.55 -34.56 15.39
CA THR A 205 8.24 -33.31 16.14
C THR A 205 6.83 -33.34 16.76
N ARG A 206 5.99 -34.31 16.32
CA ARG A 206 4.58 -34.41 16.70
C ARG A 206 4.22 -35.79 17.26
N PRO A 207 4.74 -36.16 18.44
CA PRO A 207 4.46 -37.48 19.02
C PRO A 207 2.97 -37.72 19.31
N GLU A 208 2.17 -36.67 19.57
CA GLU A 208 0.72 -36.78 19.83
C GLU A 208 -0.08 -37.35 18.66
N THR A 209 0.46 -37.36 17.44
CA THR A 209 -0.19 -37.97 16.27
C THR A 209 0.08 -39.49 16.13
N LEU A 210 0.92 -40.06 16.98
CA LEU A 210 1.31 -41.48 16.97
C LEU A 210 0.12 -42.45 16.91
N PHE A 211 -0.98 -42.10 17.60
CA PHE A 211 -2.20 -42.92 17.62
C PHE A 211 -2.83 -43.12 16.22
N GLY A 212 -2.48 -42.25 15.26
CA GLY A 212 -2.95 -42.27 13.88
C GLY A 212 -1.94 -42.87 12.88
N ASP A 213 -0.81 -43.42 13.35
CA ASP A 213 0.17 -44.01 12.48
C ASP A 213 -0.35 -45.33 11.90
N THR A 214 -0.21 -45.49 10.57
CA THR A 214 -0.73 -46.65 9.84
C THR A 214 0.38 -47.43 9.10
N ALA A 215 1.57 -46.85 9.02
CA ALA A 215 2.77 -47.52 8.51
C ALA A 215 4.04 -46.83 9.03
N VAL A 216 5.16 -47.51 8.83
CA VAL A 216 6.52 -46.93 8.89
C VAL A 216 7.16 -47.07 7.50
N ALA A 217 7.62 -45.96 6.93
CA ALA A 217 8.28 -45.96 5.62
C ALA A 217 9.80 -46.01 5.76
N VAL A 218 10.45 -46.76 4.90
CA VAL A 218 11.90 -46.80 4.68
C VAL A 218 12.18 -46.70 3.18
N ASN A 219 13.33 -46.17 2.80
CA ASN A 219 13.65 -46.07 1.37
C ASN A 219 13.96 -47.49 0.81
N PRO A 220 13.35 -47.87 -0.34
CA PRO A 220 13.59 -49.17 -0.96
C PRO A 220 15.07 -49.41 -1.32
N ASN A 221 15.86 -48.39 -1.47
CA ASN A 221 17.27 -48.40 -1.82
C ASN A 221 18.19 -48.34 -0.58
N ASP A 222 17.63 -48.21 0.64
CA ASP A 222 18.42 -48.13 1.87
C ASP A 222 18.83 -49.53 2.32
N GLU A 223 20.11 -49.85 2.18
CA GLU A 223 20.69 -51.16 2.58
C GLU A 223 20.47 -51.47 4.06
N ARG A 224 20.32 -50.46 4.91
CA ARG A 224 20.08 -50.65 6.36
C ARG A 224 18.72 -51.28 6.64
N TYR A 225 17.69 -50.95 5.88
CA TYR A 225 16.31 -51.25 6.22
C TYR A 225 15.53 -52.00 5.12
N LYS A 226 16.00 -52.05 3.86
CA LYS A 226 15.25 -52.65 2.75
C LYS A 226 14.81 -54.09 3.01
N HIS A 227 15.56 -54.87 3.82
CA HIS A 227 15.25 -56.25 4.18
C HIS A 227 14.10 -56.39 5.19
N LEU A 228 13.63 -55.25 5.74
CA LEU A 228 12.49 -55.18 6.68
C LEU A 228 11.18 -54.87 5.96
N ILE A 229 11.20 -54.43 4.71
CA ILE A 229 9.99 -54.10 3.94
C ILE A 229 9.08 -55.33 3.87
N GLY A 230 7.79 -55.13 4.18
CA GLY A 230 6.77 -56.17 4.28
C GLY A 230 6.65 -56.86 5.64
N LYS A 231 7.54 -56.52 6.61
CA LYS A 231 7.39 -56.91 8.02
C LYS A 231 6.55 -55.88 8.76
N ASN A 232 6.26 -56.13 10.04
CA ASN A 232 5.49 -55.23 10.89
C ASN A 232 6.34 -54.67 12.03
N VAL A 233 5.92 -53.50 12.54
CA VAL A 233 6.34 -52.96 13.83
C VAL A 233 5.15 -52.88 14.77
N VAL A 234 5.44 -52.91 16.06
CA VAL A 234 4.44 -52.65 17.14
C VAL A 234 4.39 -51.16 17.36
N LEU A 235 3.22 -50.56 17.10
CA LEU A 235 2.96 -49.14 17.36
C LEU A 235 3.04 -48.90 18.88
N PRO A 236 3.93 -48.03 19.37
CA PRO A 236 4.09 -47.77 20.80
C PRO A 236 2.75 -47.31 21.45
N ILE A 237 2.57 -47.66 22.71
CA ILE A 237 1.35 -47.33 23.50
C ILE A 237 0.07 -48.00 22.98
N VAL A 238 -0.15 -48.01 21.66
CA VAL A 238 -1.37 -48.57 21.02
C VAL A 238 -1.31 -50.08 20.97
N ASN A 239 -0.12 -50.63 20.85
CA ASN A 239 0.17 -52.09 20.70
C ASN A 239 -0.51 -52.70 19.45
N LYS A 240 -0.74 -51.92 18.38
CA LYS A 240 -1.25 -52.37 17.09
C LYS A 240 -0.07 -52.68 16.17
N LEU A 241 -0.17 -53.72 15.35
CA LEU A 241 0.83 -54.01 14.31
C LEU A 241 0.54 -53.09 13.11
N ILE A 242 1.57 -52.41 12.62
CA ILE A 242 1.55 -51.60 11.39
C ILE A 242 2.69 -52.03 10.46
N PRO A 243 2.51 -52.00 9.13
CA PRO A 243 3.50 -52.49 8.16
C PRO A 243 4.68 -51.52 8.03
N ILE A 244 5.84 -52.12 7.69
CA ILE A 244 7.01 -51.42 7.17
C ILE A 244 6.88 -51.42 5.64
N ILE A 245 6.76 -50.23 5.06
CA ILE A 245 6.59 -50.02 3.62
C ILE A 245 7.85 -49.43 2.98
N GLY A 246 8.05 -49.71 1.69
CA GLY A 246 9.12 -49.11 0.91
C GLY A 246 8.59 -47.88 0.14
N ASP A 247 9.06 -46.67 0.49
CA ASP A 247 8.68 -45.46 -0.23
C ASP A 247 9.88 -44.49 -0.27
N GLU A 248 10.08 -43.83 -1.42
CA GLU A 248 11.18 -42.85 -1.63
C GLU A 248 10.98 -41.57 -0.82
N HIS A 249 9.79 -41.35 -0.24
CA HIS A 249 9.54 -40.28 0.73
C HIS A 249 10.47 -40.36 1.95
N ALA A 250 10.90 -41.55 2.35
CA ALA A 250 11.90 -41.73 3.39
C ALA A 250 13.30 -41.42 2.82
N ASP A 251 13.83 -40.24 3.16
CA ASP A 251 15.16 -39.81 2.74
C ASP A 251 16.25 -40.57 3.52
N MET A 252 17.15 -41.25 2.80
CA MET A 252 18.23 -42.05 3.38
C MET A 252 19.26 -41.21 4.14
N GLU A 253 19.43 -39.96 3.77
CA GLU A 253 20.45 -39.05 4.33
C GLU A 253 19.87 -38.11 5.42
N PHE A 254 18.55 -38.09 5.57
CA PHE A 254 17.88 -37.24 6.56
C PHE A 254 17.44 -38.03 7.82
N GLY A 255 17.83 -37.51 8.99
CA GLY A 255 17.44 -38.07 10.28
C GLY A 255 17.84 -39.54 10.45
N THR A 256 16.89 -40.42 10.76
CA THR A 256 17.11 -41.86 10.97
C THR A 256 17.00 -42.65 9.65
N GLY A 257 16.49 -42.07 8.57
CA GLY A 257 16.08 -42.76 7.35
C GLY A 257 14.76 -43.52 7.49
N VAL A 258 14.06 -43.36 8.60
CA VAL A 258 12.81 -44.04 8.93
C VAL A 258 11.74 -43.03 9.26
N VAL A 259 10.62 -43.08 8.57
CA VAL A 259 9.53 -42.10 8.73
C VAL A 259 8.24 -42.79 9.15
N LYS A 260 7.59 -42.31 10.21
CA LYS A 260 6.22 -42.73 10.58
C LYS A 260 5.23 -42.12 9.57
N ILE A 261 4.21 -42.86 9.21
CA ILE A 261 3.19 -42.38 8.25
C ILE A 261 1.86 -42.25 8.95
N THR A 262 1.40 -40.96 9.02
CA THR A 262 0.14 -40.57 9.66
C THR A 262 -0.76 -39.86 8.64
N PRO A 263 -1.43 -40.58 7.75
CA PRO A 263 -2.09 -40.00 6.57
C PRO A 263 -3.17 -38.95 6.88
N ALA A 264 -3.71 -38.94 8.10
CA ALA A 264 -4.76 -37.98 8.52
C ALA A 264 -4.22 -36.68 9.13
N HIS A 265 -2.90 -36.54 9.37
CA HIS A 265 -2.33 -35.41 10.11
C HIS A 265 -1.03 -34.81 9.49
N ASP A 266 -0.65 -35.26 8.31
CA ASP A 266 0.47 -34.69 7.55
C ASP A 266 0.18 -34.77 6.03
N PRO A 267 0.40 -33.69 5.27
CA PRO A 267 0.12 -33.70 3.82
C PRO A 267 1.00 -34.64 3.02
N ASN A 268 2.28 -34.82 3.39
CA ASN A 268 3.17 -35.74 2.70
C ASN A 268 2.81 -37.20 3.03
N ASP A 269 2.48 -37.46 4.31
CA ASP A 269 2.02 -38.80 4.75
C ASP A 269 0.69 -39.15 4.09
N PHE A 270 -0.17 -38.18 3.82
CA PHE A 270 -1.41 -38.37 3.06
C PHE A 270 -1.12 -38.90 1.66
N GLU A 271 -0.16 -38.32 0.93
CA GLU A 271 0.23 -38.80 -0.40
C GLU A 271 0.85 -40.21 -0.38
N VAL A 272 1.67 -40.50 0.64
CA VAL A 272 2.19 -41.86 0.86
C VAL A 272 1.02 -42.82 1.13
N GLY A 273 0.08 -42.40 1.96
CA GLY A 273 -1.12 -43.16 2.27
C GLY A 273 -1.97 -43.48 1.04
N GLU A 274 -2.11 -42.55 0.08
CA GLU A 274 -2.79 -42.78 -1.22
C GLU A 274 -2.03 -43.85 -2.06
N ARG A 275 -0.68 -43.73 -2.18
CA ARG A 275 0.13 -44.68 -2.98
C ARG A 275 0.10 -46.09 -2.44
N HIS A 276 -0.01 -46.22 -1.13
CA HIS A 276 0.02 -47.52 -0.42
C HIS A 276 -1.34 -47.98 0.09
N ASN A 277 -2.43 -47.25 -0.22
CA ASN A 277 -3.78 -47.51 0.22
C ASN A 277 -3.90 -47.73 1.75
N LEU A 278 -3.27 -46.84 2.53
CA LEU A 278 -3.26 -46.88 3.99
C LEU A 278 -4.54 -46.31 4.60
N GLU A 279 -4.89 -46.81 5.79
CA GLU A 279 -5.99 -46.27 6.57
C GLU A 279 -5.69 -44.83 7.04
N ARG A 280 -6.71 -43.98 7.07
CA ARG A 280 -6.64 -42.57 7.52
C ARG A 280 -7.33 -42.44 8.88
N ILE A 281 -6.54 -42.46 9.95
CA ILE A 281 -7.03 -42.41 11.33
C ILE A 281 -6.89 -40.99 11.87
N VAL A 282 -8.01 -40.30 12.01
CA VAL A 282 -8.04 -38.97 12.67
C VAL A 282 -7.95 -39.15 14.18
N VAL A 283 -7.03 -38.43 14.85
CA VAL A 283 -6.79 -38.55 16.30
C VAL A 283 -6.99 -37.23 17.06
N ILE A 284 -7.10 -36.12 16.36
CA ILE A 284 -7.33 -34.79 16.92
C ILE A 284 -8.71 -34.28 16.46
N ASN A 285 -9.50 -33.74 17.39
CA ASN A 285 -10.76 -33.10 17.12
C ASN A 285 -10.59 -31.71 16.50
N LYS A 286 -11.66 -31.16 15.92
CA LYS A 286 -11.67 -29.81 15.32
C LYS A 286 -11.24 -28.69 16.29
N ASN A 287 -11.46 -28.87 17.60
CA ASN A 287 -11.06 -27.92 18.65
C ASN A 287 -9.65 -28.14 19.19
N GLY A 288 -8.82 -29.00 18.55
CA GLY A 288 -7.45 -29.29 18.98
C GLY A 288 -7.31 -30.26 20.14
N THR A 289 -8.41 -30.87 20.61
CA THR A 289 -8.35 -31.92 21.66
C THR A 289 -8.22 -33.31 21.03
N MET A 290 -7.64 -34.25 21.79
CA MET A 290 -7.53 -35.66 21.37
C MET A 290 -8.89 -36.33 21.31
N ASN A 291 -9.17 -37.14 20.30
CA ASN A 291 -10.42 -37.88 20.17
C ASN A 291 -10.37 -39.31 20.80
N GLU A 292 -11.37 -40.14 20.51
CA GLU A 292 -11.46 -41.51 21.03
C GLU A 292 -10.33 -42.43 20.56
N ASN A 293 -9.70 -42.19 19.41
CA ASN A 293 -8.60 -43.00 18.88
C ASN A 293 -7.30 -42.82 19.70
N ALA A 294 -7.20 -41.74 20.47
CA ALA A 294 -6.08 -41.49 21.38
C ALA A 294 -6.18 -42.21 22.72
N LEU A 295 -7.09 -43.17 22.86
CA LEU A 295 -7.24 -44.05 24.05
C LEU A 295 -7.40 -43.26 25.37
N SER A 296 -6.50 -43.50 26.35
CA SER A 296 -6.53 -42.81 27.65
C SER A 296 -6.22 -41.32 27.60
N TYR A 297 -5.77 -40.77 26.46
CA TYR A 297 -5.47 -39.34 26.22
C TYR A 297 -6.67 -38.59 25.67
N LYS A 298 -7.79 -39.27 25.40
CA LYS A 298 -9.03 -38.64 24.92
C LYS A 298 -9.41 -37.41 25.73
N GLY A 299 -9.77 -36.32 25.06
CA GLY A 299 -10.19 -35.07 25.68
C GLY A 299 -9.06 -34.13 26.13
N MET A 300 -7.82 -34.59 26.13
CA MET A 300 -6.66 -33.73 26.42
C MET A 300 -6.41 -32.77 25.28
N ASP A 301 -5.94 -31.56 25.58
CA ASP A 301 -5.34 -30.68 24.56
C ASP A 301 -4.15 -31.37 23.91
N ARG A 302 -3.95 -31.15 22.60
CA ARG A 302 -2.89 -31.83 21.80
C ARG A 302 -1.48 -31.61 22.37
N PHE A 303 -1.16 -30.44 22.92
CA PHE A 303 0.13 -30.15 23.51
C PHE A 303 0.29 -30.80 24.90
N ALA A 304 -0.76 -30.76 25.71
CA ALA A 304 -0.79 -31.48 26.98
C ALA A 304 -0.67 -33.02 26.76
N CYS A 305 -1.30 -33.54 25.71
CA CYS A 305 -1.15 -34.92 25.28
C CYS A 305 0.31 -35.23 24.90
N ARG A 306 0.97 -34.37 24.13
CA ARG A 306 2.37 -34.48 23.74
C ARG A 306 3.27 -34.65 24.95
N GLU A 307 3.16 -33.74 25.94
CA GLU A 307 3.96 -33.79 27.17
C GLU A 307 3.75 -35.08 27.95
N LYS A 308 2.48 -35.45 28.16
CA LYS A 308 2.16 -36.72 28.87
C LYS A 308 2.65 -37.94 28.15
N LEU A 309 2.42 -38.03 26.82
CA LEU A 309 2.84 -39.16 25.99
C LEU A 309 4.36 -39.35 26.00
N VAL A 310 5.12 -38.26 25.91
CA VAL A 310 6.60 -38.30 25.96
C VAL A 310 7.06 -38.86 27.32
N ASN A 311 6.44 -38.50 28.41
CA ASN A 311 6.75 -39.05 29.74
C ASN A 311 6.40 -40.53 29.82
N ASP A 312 5.23 -40.93 29.33
CA ASP A 312 4.79 -42.36 29.36
C ASP A 312 5.75 -43.22 28.46
N LEU A 313 6.18 -42.71 27.30
CA LEU A 313 7.18 -43.40 26.46
C LEU A 313 8.55 -43.52 27.14
N LYS A 314 8.95 -42.53 27.92
CA LYS A 314 10.18 -42.56 28.73
C LYS A 314 10.12 -43.60 29.81
N GLU A 315 9.00 -43.67 30.57
CA GLU A 315 8.78 -44.67 31.61
C GLU A 315 8.78 -46.08 31.07
N GLN A 316 8.29 -46.30 29.83
CA GLN A 316 8.29 -47.58 29.16
C GLN A 316 9.64 -47.94 28.48
N GLY A 317 10.64 -47.04 28.53
CA GLY A 317 11.95 -47.23 27.87
C GLY A 317 11.90 -47.17 26.32
N LEU A 318 10.82 -46.62 25.78
CA LEU A 318 10.59 -46.47 24.33
C LEU A 318 11.07 -45.14 23.79
N LEU A 319 11.29 -44.09 24.61
CA LEU A 319 11.93 -42.85 24.23
C LEU A 319 13.47 -43.03 24.26
N ILE A 320 14.14 -42.81 23.12
CA ILE A 320 15.61 -42.92 23.01
C ILE A 320 16.25 -41.61 23.47
N LYS A 321 15.85 -40.52 22.89
CA LYS A 321 16.32 -39.16 23.22
C LYS A 321 15.31 -38.10 22.81
N GLU A 322 15.48 -36.91 23.40
CA GLU A 322 14.82 -35.67 23.01
C GLU A 322 15.86 -34.67 22.51
N GLU A 323 15.74 -34.21 21.28
CA GLU A 323 16.68 -33.28 20.64
C GLU A 323 15.98 -31.95 20.39
N LYS A 324 16.33 -30.91 21.17
CA LYS A 324 15.75 -29.59 21.04
C LYS A 324 16.10 -28.93 19.73
N ILE A 325 15.11 -28.35 19.06
CA ILE A 325 15.25 -27.67 17.77
C ILE A 325 14.46 -26.36 17.79
N ILE A 326 14.81 -25.49 16.85
CA ILE A 326 13.95 -24.37 16.40
C ILE A 326 13.51 -24.74 14.99
N HIS A 327 12.20 -24.77 14.77
CA HIS A 327 11.67 -25.11 13.46
C HIS A 327 10.53 -24.15 13.06
N SER A 328 10.31 -24.02 11.77
CA SER A 328 9.27 -23.16 11.21
C SER A 328 7.92 -23.85 11.31
N VAL A 329 6.97 -23.26 12.03
CA VAL A 329 5.63 -23.82 12.26
C VAL A 329 4.56 -22.85 11.79
N GLY A 330 3.56 -23.35 11.07
CA GLY A 330 2.43 -22.59 10.59
C GLY A 330 1.51 -22.11 11.73
N HIS A 331 1.16 -20.83 11.70
CA HIS A 331 0.21 -20.19 12.59
C HIS A 331 -0.89 -19.52 11.78
N SER A 332 -2.10 -19.52 12.30
CA SER A 332 -3.22 -18.76 11.70
C SER A 332 -2.91 -17.26 11.71
N GLU A 333 -3.03 -16.61 10.58
CA GLU A 333 -2.86 -15.15 10.49
C GLU A 333 -3.85 -14.38 11.39
N ARG A 334 -5.02 -14.98 11.67
CA ARG A 334 -6.12 -14.31 12.35
C ARG A 334 -6.16 -14.53 13.85
N THR A 335 -5.92 -15.75 14.29
CA THR A 335 -6.00 -16.14 15.71
C THR A 335 -4.63 -16.27 16.37
N ASP A 336 -3.57 -16.32 15.54
CA ASP A 336 -2.19 -16.56 15.96
C ASP A 336 -1.94 -17.96 16.56
N VAL A 337 -2.93 -18.84 16.50
CA VAL A 337 -2.83 -20.21 16.99
C VAL A 337 -2.05 -21.08 15.99
N MET A 338 -1.31 -22.07 16.49
CA MET A 338 -0.62 -23.06 15.66
C MET A 338 -1.65 -23.88 14.87
N VAL A 339 -1.57 -23.85 13.53
CA VAL A 339 -2.51 -24.58 12.67
C VAL A 339 -2.36 -26.09 12.82
N GLU A 340 -3.44 -26.81 12.56
CA GLU A 340 -3.47 -28.26 12.56
C GLU A 340 -3.65 -28.78 11.13
N PRO A 341 -2.69 -29.56 10.55
CA PRO A 341 -2.97 -30.35 9.35
C PRO A 341 -4.11 -31.32 9.63
N TYR A 342 -5.24 -31.14 8.95
CA TYR A 342 -6.49 -31.82 9.31
C TYR A 342 -7.17 -32.43 8.08
N LEU A 343 -7.49 -33.70 8.13
CA LEU A 343 -8.23 -34.40 7.08
C LEU A 343 -9.69 -33.96 7.08
N SER A 344 -10.14 -33.33 6.00
CA SER A 344 -11.52 -32.83 5.89
C SER A 344 -12.03 -32.84 4.48
N LYS A 345 -13.36 -33.05 4.35
CA LYS A 345 -14.08 -32.85 3.07
C LYS A 345 -14.37 -31.37 2.91
N GLN A 346 -13.78 -30.75 1.87
CA GLN A 346 -13.91 -29.35 1.56
C GLN A 346 -14.24 -29.13 0.08
N TRP A 347 -14.59 -27.89 -0.27
CA TRP A 347 -14.78 -27.46 -1.64
C TRP A 347 -13.47 -26.82 -2.15
N PHE A 348 -13.07 -27.20 -3.36
CA PHE A 348 -11.83 -26.76 -3.99
C PHE A 348 -12.08 -26.24 -5.39
N VAL A 349 -11.29 -25.23 -5.79
CA VAL A 349 -11.16 -24.76 -7.17
C VAL A 349 -9.89 -25.35 -7.78
N LYS A 350 -10.00 -25.97 -8.95
CA LYS A 350 -8.83 -26.38 -9.76
C LYS A 350 -8.22 -25.16 -10.40
N MET A 351 -6.95 -24.93 -10.11
CA MET A 351 -6.26 -23.70 -10.51
C MET A 351 -5.49 -23.79 -11.82
N ASP A 352 -5.14 -24.97 -12.30
CA ASP A 352 -4.30 -25.18 -13.47
C ASP A 352 -4.79 -24.45 -14.73
N VAL A 353 -6.05 -24.67 -15.11
CA VAL A 353 -6.67 -24.02 -16.28
C VAL A 353 -6.84 -22.52 -16.09
N LEU A 354 -7.26 -22.09 -14.89
CA LEU A 354 -7.50 -20.68 -14.57
C LEU A 354 -6.18 -19.88 -14.55
N ALA A 355 -5.14 -20.45 -13.97
CA ALA A 355 -3.82 -19.83 -13.90
C ALA A 355 -3.16 -19.72 -15.29
N ALA A 356 -3.27 -20.77 -16.12
CA ALA A 356 -2.75 -20.78 -17.49
C ALA A 356 -3.34 -19.62 -18.33
N ARG A 357 -4.65 -19.32 -18.19
CA ARG A 357 -5.28 -18.18 -18.88
C ARG A 357 -4.72 -16.83 -18.48
N VAL A 358 -4.33 -16.66 -17.20
CA VAL A 358 -3.69 -15.41 -16.73
C VAL A 358 -2.31 -15.25 -17.35
N LEU A 359 -1.52 -16.34 -17.38
CA LEU A 359 -0.18 -16.33 -17.97
C LEU A 359 -0.26 -15.99 -19.48
N GLU A 360 -1.18 -16.63 -20.22
CA GLU A 360 -1.43 -16.35 -21.63
C GLU A 360 -1.82 -14.87 -21.85
N ASN A 361 -2.74 -14.34 -21.04
CA ASN A 361 -3.14 -12.94 -21.14
C ASN A 361 -1.99 -11.96 -20.88
N GLN A 362 -1.03 -12.30 -20.02
CA GLN A 362 0.12 -11.44 -19.73
C GLN A 362 1.16 -11.41 -20.88
N GLU A 363 1.09 -12.33 -21.84
CA GLU A 363 1.89 -12.28 -23.07
C GLU A 363 1.26 -11.36 -24.14
N ASP A 364 -0.04 -11.09 -24.06
CA ASP A 364 -0.75 -10.18 -24.97
C ASP A 364 -0.42 -8.71 -24.63
N LYS A 365 0.39 -8.08 -25.48
CA LYS A 365 0.85 -6.69 -25.27
C LYS A 365 -0.28 -5.65 -25.19
N GLU A 366 -1.43 -5.92 -25.81
CA GLU A 366 -2.55 -4.98 -25.88
C GLU A 366 -3.53 -5.17 -24.72
N ASN A 367 -3.76 -6.43 -24.30
CA ASN A 367 -4.77 -6.78 -23.32
C ASN A 367 -4.23 -7.18 -21.95
N LYS A 368 -2.91 -7.24 -21.77
CA LYS A 368 -2.33 -7.57 -20.46
C LYS A 368 -2.64 -6.53 -19.39
N ILE A 369 -2.55 -6.95 -18.14
CA ILE A 369 -2.57 -6.05 -16.99
C ILE A 369 -1.21 -5.33 -16.91
N ASN A 370 -1.22 -4.00 -16.91
CA ASN A 370 -0.01 -3.19 -16.78
C ASN A 370 0.29 -2.92 -15.30
N PHE A 371 1.40 -3.43 -14.80
CA PHE A 371 1.82 -3.18 -13.42
C PHE A 371 2.67 -1.92 -13.30
N VAL A 372 2.38 -1.10 -12.30
CA VAL A 372 3.17 0.06 -11.92
C VAL A 372 3.59 -0.09 -10.44
N PRO A 373 4.89 -0.36 -10.15
CA PRO A 373 5.99 -0.60 -11.09
C PRO A 373 5.94 -1.97 -11.78
N LYS A 374 6.51 -2.04 -12.98
CA LYS A 374 6.49 -3.24 -13.84
C LYS A 374 7.04 -4.52 -13.17
N ARG A 375 7.93 -4.41 -12.18
CA ARG A 375 8.51 -5.58 -11.49
C ARG A 375 7.46 -6.51 -10.87
N PHE A 376 6.28 -6.02 -10.52
CA PHE A 376 5.21 -6.82 -9.91
C PHE A 376 4.45 -7.72 -10.91
N GLU A 377 4.62 -7.52 -12.22
CA GLU A 377 4.17 -8.46 -13.24
C GLU A 377 4.81 -9.85 -13.04
N LYS A 378 6.10 -9.90 -12.67
CA LYS A 378 6.78 -11.14 -12.36
C LYS A 378 6.24 -11.83 -11.10
N VAL A 379 5.72 -11.06 -10.16
CA VAL A 379 5.11 -11.62 -8.93
C VAL A 379 3.78 -12.29 -9.28
N LEU A 380 2.93 -11.65 -10.11
CA LEU A 380 1.69 -12.27 -10.60
C LEU A 380 2.01 -13.58 -11.33
N ASN A 381 2.94 -13.55 -12.30
CA ASN A 381 3.27 -14.73 -13.11
C ASN A 381 3.78 -15.87 -12.23
N HIS A 382 4.71 -15.59 -11.30
CA HIS A 382 5.22 -16.58 -10.38
C HIS A 382 4.12 -17.28 -9.57
N TRP A 383 3.18 -16.52 -9.00
CA TRP A 383 2.07 -17.10 -8.26
C TRP A 383 1.12 -17.94 -9.12
N MET A 384 0.97 -17.60 -10.41
CA MET A 384 0.19 -18.40 -11.35
C MET A 384 0.92 -19.68 -11.77
N GLU A 385 2.24 -19.63 -11.91
CA GLU A 385 3.07 -20.80 -12.25
C GLU A 385 3.06 -21.89 -11.16
N ILE A 386 2.98 -21.47 -9.89
CA ILE A 386 3.00 -22.39 -8.74
C ILE A 386 1.63 -22.59 -8.09
N ALA A 387 0.56 -22.19 -8.77
CA ALA A 387 -0.80 -22.26 -8.22
C ALA A 387 -1.22 -23.71 -7.93
N HIS A 388 -1.75 -23.93 -6.73
CA HIS A 388 -2.34 -25.18 -6.29
C HIS A 388 -3.86 -25.03 -6.14
N ASP A 389 -4.58 -26.16 -6.07
CA ASP A 389 -6.01 -26.16 -5.82
C ASP A 389 -6.37 -25.36 -4.58
N TRP A 390 -7.29 -24.44 -4.72
CA TRP A 390 -7.68 -23.50 -3.69
C TRP A 390 -8.87 -24.01 -2.89
N CYS A 391 -8.73 -24.18 -1.56
CA CYS A 391 -9.81 -24.51 -0.65
C CYS A 391 -10.70 -23.27 -0.40
N ILE A 392 -11.96 -23.34 -0.81
CA ILE A 392 -12.89 -22.20 -0.80
C ILE A 392 -13.99 -22.28 0.25
N SER A 393 -14.14 -23.38 0.97
CA SER A 393 -15.17 -23.54 2.03
C SER A 393 -14.64 -23.12 3.41
N ARG A 394 -15.51 -22.43 4.17
CA ARG A 394 -15.23 -21.96 5.54
C ARG A 394 -16.41 -22.31 6.46
N GLN A 395 -16.13 -22.80 7.65
CA GLN A 395 -17.12 -23.21 8.65
C GLN A 395 -17.52 -22.00 9.52
N LEU A 396 -18.14 -21.03 8.87
CA LEU A 396 -18.55 -19.75 9.44
C LEU A 396 -20.06 -19.52 9.23
N TRP A 397 -20.62 -18.58 9.96
CA TRP A 397 -21.99 -18.09 9.74
C TRP A 397 -22.04 -16.83 8.86
N TRP A 398 -20.97 -16.04 8.91
CA TRP A 398 -20.88 -14.77 8.19
C TRP A 398 -20.17 -14.94 6.84
N GLY A 399 -20.92 -14.85 5.76
CA GLY A 399 -20.43 -14.98 4.40
C GLY A 399 -21.48 -15.49 3.43
N HIS A 400 -21.05 -15.78 2.20
CA HIS A 400 -21.89 -16.35 1.14
C HIS A 400 -22.07 -17.85 1.38
N GLN A 401 -23.25 -18.27 1.74
CA GLN A 401 -23.55 -19.70 1.93
C GLN A 401 -23.40 -20.46 0.62
N ILE A 402 -22.72 -21.62 0.70
CA ILE A 402 -22.41 -22.43 -0.47
C ILE A 402 -23.73 -22.92 -1.12
N PRO A 403 -23.93 -22.71 -2.44
CA PRO A 403 -25.14 -23.09 -3.14
C PRO A 403 -25.12 -24.56 -3.55
N ALA A 404 -24.97 -25.43 -2.56
CA ALA A 404 -24.96 -26.87 -2.68
C ALA A 404 -25.91 -27.48 -1.66
N TRP A 405 -26.66 -28.53 -2.06
CA TRP A 405 -27.63 -29.26 -1.22
C TRP A 405 -27.30 -30.74 -1.21
N TYR A 406 -27.59 -31.39 -0.10
CA TYR A 406 -27.33 -32.81 0.15
C TYR A 406 -28.62 -33.54 0.46
N LYS A 407 -28.79 -34.70 -0.16
CA LYS A 407 -29.85 -35.66 0.18
C LYS A 407 -29.28 -37.06 0.04
N ASP A 408 -29.15 -37.79 1.14
CA ASP A 408 -28.43 -39.06 1.19
C ASP A 408 -26.99 -38.92 0.64
N ASP A 409 -26.61 -39.72 -0.37
CA ASP A 409 -25.29 -39.63 -1.02
C ASP A 409 -25.28 -38.67 -2.25
N LYS A 410 -26.38 -37.95 -2.52
CA LYS A 410 -26.49 -37.05 -3.66
C LYS A 410 -26.10 -35.62 -3.30
N ILE A 411 -25.43 -34.97 -4.23
CA ILE A 411 -25.10 -33.55 -4.17
C ILE A 411 -25.83 -32.85 -5.34
N TYR A 412 -26.56 -31.78 -5.04
CA TYR A 412 -27.10 -30.87 -6.00
C TYR A 412 -26.45 -29.51 -5.85
N VAL A 413 -26.02 -28.90 -6.94
CA VAL A 413 -25.46 -27.57 -7.00
C VAL A 413 -26.29 -26.70 -7.93
N GLY A 414 -26.81 -25.58 -7.45
CA GLY A 414 -27.70 -24.72 -8.22
C GLY A 414 -27.88 -23.35 -7.57
N LEU A 415 -28.52 -22.43 -8.28
CA LEU A 415 -28.84 -21.10 -7.77
C LEU A 415 -30.00 -21.13 -6.76
N GLU A 416 -30.93 -22.04 -6.97
CA GLU A 416 -32.09 -22.25 -6.11
C GLU A 416 -32.07 -23.65 -5.50
N ALA A 417 -32.72 -23.80 -4.37
CA ALA A 417 -32.93 -25.12 -3.76
C ALA A 417 -33.70 -26.04 -4.68
N PRO A 418 -33.44 -27.37 -4.65
CA PRO A 418 -34.30 -28.34 -5.35
C PRO A 418 -35.75 -28.25 -4.88
N GLU A 419 -36.69 -28.43 -5.81
CA GLU A 419 -38.15 -28.43 -5.50
C GLU A 419 -38.59 -29.61 -4.61
N GLU A 420 -37.82 -30.70 -4.63
CA GLU A 420 -38.09 -31.91 -3.85
C GLU A 420 -37.70 -31.74 -2.39
N ASP A 421 -38.56 -32.14 -1.46
CA ASP A 421 -38.29 -32.08 -0.01
C ASP A 421 -37.11 -32.97 0.44
N GLY A 422 -36.50 -32.62 1.55
CA GLY A 422 -35.45 -33.39 2.21
C GLY A 422 -34.00 -33.04 1.80
N TRP A 423 -33.84 -32.07 0.92
CA TRP A 423 -32.53 -31.53 0.63
C TRP A 423 -32.07 -30.53 1.74
N VAL A 424 -30.84 -30.65 2.18
CA VAL A 424 -30.23 -29.77 3.20
C VAL A 424 -29.11 -28.99 2.57
N GLN A 425 -29.16 -27.66 2.65
CA GLN A 425 -28.12 -26.80 2.11
C GLN A 425 -26.82 -26.96 2.93
N ASP A 426 -25.69 -26.86 2.26
CA ASP A 426 -24.37 -26.81 2.89
C ASP A 426 -24.32 -25.69 3.93
N SER A 427 -23.86 -26.00 5.13
CA SER A 427 -23.80 -25.05 6.25
C SER A 427 -22.62 -24.07 6.14
N ASP A 428 -21.64 -24.41 5.29
CA ASP A 428 -20.42 -23.64 5.12
C ASP A 428 -20.66 -22.41 4.23
N VAL A 429 -19.79 -21.45 4.34
CA VAL A 429 -19.76 -20.26 3.49
C VAL A 429 -18.50 -20.28 2.62
N LEU A 430 -18.50 -19.47 1.58
CA LEU A 430 -17.34 -19.29 0.70
C LEU A 430 -16.28 -18.40 1.37
N ASP A 431 -15.03 -18.67 1.02
CA ASP A 431 -13.89 -17.81 1.37
C ASP A 431 -14.14 -16.36 0.90
N THR A 432 -13.83 -15.41 1.75
CA THR A 432 -13.94 -13.98 1.47
C THR A 432 -13.28 -13.59 0.14
N TRP A 433 -12.14 -14.18 -0.16
CA TRP A 433 -11.41 -13.90 -1.40
C TRP A 433 -12.11 -14.44 -2.67
N PHE A 434 -13.02 -15.39 -2.51
CA PHE A 434 -13.83 -15.88 -3.63
C PHE A 434 -14.83 -14.82 -4.11
N SER A 435 -15.47 -14.12 -3.18
CA SER A 435 -16.38 -13.01 -3.49
C SER A 435 -15.64 -11.74 -3.91
N SER A 436 -14.53 -11.42 -3.20
CA SER A 436 -13.73 -10.23 -3.47
C SER A 436 -13.06 -10.28 -4.84
N ALA A 437 -12.80 -11.47 -5.38
CA ALA A 437 -12.26 -11.67 -6.73
C ALA A 437 -13.20 -11.18 -7.85
N LEU A 438 -14.48 -11.07 -7.59
CA LEU A 438 -15.48 -10.61 -8.59
C LEU A 438 -15.62 -9.08 -8.60
N TRP A 439 -15.02 -8.39 -7.64
CA TRP A 439 -15.20 -6.97 -7.37
C TRP A 439 -15.13 -6.05 -8.59
N PRO A 440 -14.16 -6.18 -9.53
CA PRO A 440 -14.04 -5.29 -10.68
C PRO A 440 -15.23 -5.33 -11.64
N PHE A 441 -16.00 -6.41 -11.68
CA PHE A 441 -17.10 -6.60 -12.63
C PHE A 441 -18.46 -6.83 -11.97
N SER A 442 -18.52 -7.49 -10.82
CA SER A 442 -19.79 -7.68 -10.10
C SER A 442 -20.36 -6.38 -9.56
N THR A 443 -19.50 -5.45 -9.11
CA THR A 443 -19.89 -4.12 -8.65
C THR A 443 -20.55 -3.28 -9.73
N LEU A 444 -20.23 -3.55 -11.00
CA LEU A 444 -20.80 -2.88 -12.17
C LEU A 444 -22.07 -3.56 -12.69
N GLY A 445 -22.48 -4.67 -12.05
CA GLY A 445 -23.77 -5.34 -12.32
C GLY A 445 -23.68 -6.70 -13.00
N TRP A 446 -22.46 -7.21 -13.32
CA TRP A 446 -22.33 -8.59 -13.80
C TRP A 446 -22.96 -9.59 -12.81
N PRO A 447 -23.64 -10.66 -13.23
CA PRO A 447 -23.67 -11.23 -14.58
C PRO A 447 -24.68 -10.59 -15.55
N ASN A 448 -25.40 -9.56 -15.12
CA ASN A 448 -26.30 -8.85 -15.99
C ASN A 448 -25.53 -7.89 -16.90
N GLU A 449 -25.94 -7.77 -18.14
CA GLU A 449 -25.38 -6.84 -19.14
C GLU A 449 -25.88 -5.41 -18.88
N THR A 450 -25.59 -4.86 -17.68
CA THR A 450 -26.00 -3.51 -17.29
C THR A 450 -25.27 -2.44 -18.11
N GLU A 451 -25.86 -1.25 -18.23
CA GLU A 451 -25.20 -0.12 -18.89
C GLU A 451 -23.89 0.29 -18.17
N MET A 452 -23.85 0.14 -16.85
CA MET A 452 -22.61 0.38 -16.08
C MET A 452 -21.51 -0.63 -16.45
N PHE A 453 -21.84 -1.92 -16.51
CA PHE A 453 -20.89 -2.96 -16.88
C PHE A 453 -20.36 -2.76 -18.31
N LYS A 454 -21.24 -2.51 -19.28
CA LYS A 454 -20.83 -2.24 -20.67
C LYS A 454 -19.93 -1.03 -20.81
N ARG A 455 -20.19 0.02 -20.01
CA ARG A 455 -19.49 1.30 -20.11
C ARG A 455 -18.15 1.32 -19.40
N TYR A 456 -18.07 0.77 -18.20
CA TYR A 456 -16.92 0.96 -17.30
C TYR A 456 -16.03 -0.28 -17.14
N PHE A 457 -16.45 -1.43 -17.70
CA PHE A 457 -15.63 -2.63 -17.62
C PHE A 457 -14.90 -2.95 -18.95
N PRO A 458 -13.60 -3.31 -18.94
CA PRO A 458 -12.66 -3.40 -17.79
C PRO A 458 -12.45 -2.05 -17.09
N THR A 459 -12.23 -2.08 -15.77
CA THR A 459 -11.96 -0.85 -15.03
C THR A 459 -10.62 -0.25 -15.44
N SER A 460 -10.43 1.05 -15.22
CA SER A 460 -9.24 1.76 -15.72
C SER A 460 -8.02 1.49 -14.86
N VAL A 461 -8.17 1.56 -13.53
CA VAL A 461 -7.07 1.43 -12.58
C VAL A 461 -7.52 0.63 -11.36
N LEU A 462 -6.62 -0.22 -10.87
CA LEU A 462 -6.64 -0.77 -9.51
C LEU A 462 -5.44 -0.21 -8.74
N SER A 463 -5.64 0.20 -7.49
CA SER A 463 -4.55 0.49 -6.54
C SER A 463 -4.63 -0.50 -5.38
N THR A 464 -3.49 -1.08 -4.98
CA THR A 464 -3.45 -2.02 -3.85
C THR A 464 -2.04 -2.21 -3.31
N GLY A 465 -1.92 -2.77 -2.10
CA GLY A 465 -0.64 -3.15 -1.51
C GLY A 465 -0.01 -4.39 -2.18
N TYR A 466 1.31 -4.48 -2.15
CA TYR A 466 2.02 -5.64 -2.70
C TYR A 466 1.74 -6.94 -1.94
N ASP A 467 1.32 -6.86 -0.69
CA ASP A 467 1.09 -8.00 0.20
C ASP A 467 -0.17 -8.79 -0.14
N ILE A 468 -1.09 -8.22 -0.92
CA ILE A 468 -2.32 -8.89 -1.36
C ILE A 468 -2.38 -9.17 -2.88
N ILE A 469 -1.24 -9.16 -3.57
CA ILE A 469 -1.19 -9.51 -5.01
C ILE A 469 -1.75 -10.93 -5.23
N LEU A 470 -1.26 -11.91 -4.47
CA LEU A 470 -1.75 -13.30 -4.55
C LEU A 470 -3.22 -13.40 -4.15
N PHE A 471 -3.56 -12.83 -2.98
CA PHE A 471 -4.91 -12.98 -2.41
C PHE A 471 -5.99 -12.33 -3.25
N TRP A 472 -5.69 -11.19 -3.89
CA TRP A 472 -6.71 -10.40 -4.55
C TRP A 472 -6.44 -10.17 -6.04
N VAL A 473 -5.28 -9.65 -6.43
CA VAL A 473 -4.98 -9.32 -7.83
C VAL A 473 -5.01 -10.57 -8.73
N CYS A 474 -4.34 -11.65 -8.29
CA CYS A 474 -4.34 -12.93 -9.02
C CYS A 474 -5.76 -13.49 -9.16
N ARG A 475 -6.54 -13.44 -8.08
CA ARG A 475 -7.91 -13.97 -8.05
C ARG A 475 -8.85 -13.15 -8.90
N MET A 476 -8.75 -11.82 -8.91
CA MET A 476 -9.49 -10.96 -9.84
C MET A 476 -9.10 -11.25 -11.29
N ALA A 477 -7.83 -11.48 -11.57
CA ALA A 477 -7.35 -11.74 -12.93
C ALA A 477 -7.96 -13.03 -13.51
N PHE A 478 -7.85 -14.17 -12.81
CA PHE A 478 -8.36 -15.41 -13.36
C PHE A 478 -9.90 -15.45 -13.41
N GLN A 479 -10.60 -14.90 -12.41
CA GLN A 479 -12.06 -14.84 -12.43
C GLN A 479 -12.57 -13.97 -13.59
N SER A 480 -11.97 -12.78 -13.75
CA SER A 480 -12.36 -11.87 -14.82
C SER A 480 -12.13 -12.47 -16.21
N LEU A 481 -10.94 -13.04 -16.45
CA LEU A 481 -10.60 -13.66 -17.72
C LEU A 481 -11.50 -14.87 -18.01
N HIS A 482 -11.84 -15.65 -16.98
CA HIS A 482 -12.71 -16.80 -17.14
C HIS A 482 -14.14 -16.43 -17.54
N PHE A 483 -14.76 -15.49 -16.81
CA PHE A 483 -16.17 -15.17 -16.96
C PHE A 483 -16.48 -14.10 -18.01
N THR A 484 -15.50 -13.23 -18.32
CA THR A 484 -15.72 -12.10 -19.22
C THR A 484 -14.80 -12.09 -20.45
N ASN A 485 -13.82 -12.99 -20.53
CA ASN A 485 -12.75 -12.99 -21.52
C ASN A 485 -11.98 -11.64 -21.60
N LYS A 486 -12.00 -10.85 -20.53
CA LYS A 486 -11.32 -9.55 -20.45
C LYS A 486 -10.51 -9.46 -19.16
N ARG A 487 -9.41 -8.69 -19.21
CA ARG A 487 -8.69 -8.31 -17.99
C ARG A 487 -9.59 -7.56 -17.01
N PRO A 488 -9.38 -7.65 -15.69
CA PRO A 488 -10.25 -6.97 -14.71
C PRO A 488 -10.08 -5.45 -14.73
N PHE A 489 -8.85 -4.98 -14.96
CA PHE A 489 -8.45 -3.57 -15.01
C PHE A 489 -7.27 -3.39 -15.97
N LYS A 490 -7.10 -2.16 -16.47
CA LYS A 490 -6.01 -1.83 -17.41
C LYS A 490 -4.68 -1.70 -16.67
N ASP A 491 -4.62 -0.83 -15.68
CA ASP A 491 -3.41 -0.53 -14.92
C ASP A 491 -3.57 -1.02 -13.47
N CYS A 492 -2.52 -1.63 -12.93
CA CYS A 492 -2.44 -2.07 -11.54
C CYS A 492 -1.32 -1.34 -10.83
N ILE A 493 -1.67 -0.37 -9.99
CA ILE A 493 -0.73 0.40 -9.19
C ILE A 493 -0.49 -0.36 -7.89
N ILE A 494 0.76 -0.74 -7.67
CA ILE A 494 1.18 -1.41 -6.45
C ILE A 494 1.92 -0.42 -5.55
N HIS A 495 1.40 -0.22 -4.36
CA HIS A 495 2.07 0.55 -3.31
C HIS A 495 2.69 -0.37 -2.25
N GLY A 496 3.60 0.19 -1.44
CA GLY A 496 4.20 -0.51 -0.31
C GLY A 496 3.35 -0.47 0.95
N LEU A 497 3.97 -0.81 2.08
CA LEU A 497 3.36 -0.76 3.41
C LEU A 497 3.82 0.49 4.17
N ILE A 498 2.99 0.97 5.09
CA ILE A 498 3.40 2.05 5.99
C ILE A 498 4.17 1.46 7.18
N ARG A 499 5.33 2.07 7.44
CA ARG A 499 6.22 1.72 8.53
C ARG A 499 6.40 2.90 9.48
N ASP A 500 6.78 2.62 10.71
CA ASP A 500 7.15 3.68 11.66
C ASP A 500 8.49 4.35 11.28
N LYS A 501 8.89 5.38 12.02
CA LYS A 501 10.13 6.15 11.78
C LYS A 501 11.39 5.26 11.79
N GLN A 502 11.35 4.13 12.53
CA GLN A 502 12.42 3.12 12.61
C GLN A 502 12.36 2.06 11.49
N GLY A 503 11.35 2.11 10.63
CA GLY A 503 11.16 1.16 9.54
C GLY A 503 10.47 -0.15 9.94
N ARG A 504 9.89 -0.25 11.15
CA ARG A 504 9.13 -1.41 11.61
C ARG A 504 7.69 -1.35 11.10
N LYS A 505 7.10 -2.53 10.83
CA LYS A 505 5.67 -2.61 10.49
C LYS A 505 4.83 -2.06 11.64
N MET A 506 3.87 -1.19 11.33
CA MET A 506 2.91 -0.71 12.33
C MET A 506 1.94 -1.81 12.72
N SER A 507 1.75 -2.01 14.02
CA SER A 507 0.77 -2.97 14.54
C SER A 507 0.21 -2.52 15.89
N LYS A 508 -0.99 -2.98 16.22
CA LYS A 508 -1.61 -2.71 17.54
C LYS A 508 -0.80 -3.32 18.68
N SER A 509 -0.18 -4.47 18.46
CA SER A 509 0.65 -5.17 19.47
C SER A 509 1.93 -4.43 19.82
N LEU A 510 2.51 -3.69 18.86
CA LEU A 510 3.70 -2.88 19.09
C LEU A 510 3.36 -1.47 19.61
N GLY A 511 2.09 -1.06 19.63
CA GLY A 511 1.66 0.27 20.05
C GLY A 511 2.23 1.42 19.22
N ASN A 512 2.73 1.13 18.00
CA ASN A 512 3.33 2.10 17.07
C ASN A 512 2.37 2.52 15.95
N GLY A 513 1.10 2.13 16.03
CA GLY A 513 0.06 2.53 15.08
C GLY A 513 -0.32 3.99 15.25
N VAL A 514 -0.54 4.69 14.13
CA VAL A 514 -0.99 6.08 14.09
C VAL A 514 -2.41 6.09 13.52
N ASP A 515 -3.35 6.73 14.22
CA ASP A 515 -4.71 6.94 13.72
C ASP A 515 -4.68 8.14 12.72
N PRO A 516 -5.07 7.93 11.46
CA PRO A 516 -5.11 9.02 10.49
C PRO A 516 -6.04 10.17 10.91
N MET A 517 -7.07 9.90 11.72
CA MET A 517 -8.00 10.93 12.18
C MET A 517 -7.33 11.89 13.16
N ASP A 518 -6.48 11.39 14.05
CA ASP A 518 -5.71 12.23 14.98
C ASP A 518 -4.75 13.17 14.21
N VAL A 519 -4.16 12.66 13.13
CA VAL A 519 -3.27 13.47 12.27
C VAL A 519 -4.06 14.55 11.53
N ILE A 520 -5.26 14.20 11.01
CA ILE A 520 -6.15 15.16 10.33
C ILE A 520 -6.61 16.24 11.32
N ASP A 521 -7.02 15.87 12.52
CA ASP A 521 -7.48 16.82 13.54
C ASP A 521 -6.36 17.80 13.94
N LYS A 522 -5.08 17.40 13.82
CA LYS A 522 -3.92 18.25 14.17
C LYS A 522 -3.41 19.10 13.01
N TYR A 523 -3.34 18.57 11.80
CA TYR A 523 -2.69 19.21 10.65
C TYR A 523 -3.61 19.45 9.45
N GLY A 524 -4.83 18.94 9.48
CA GLY A 524 -5.75 18.94 8.34
C GLY A 524 -5.55 17.77 7.38
N ALA A 525 -6.61 17.45 6.64
CA ALA A 525 -6.62 16.36 5.67
C ALA A 525 -5.63 16.59 4.53
N ASP A 526 -5.54 17.82 4.00
CA ASP A 526 -4.69 18.15 2.86
C ASP A 526 -3.20 17.95 3.16
N ALA A 527 -2.75 18.26 4.38
CA ALA A 527 -1.35 18.04 4.79
C ALA A 527 -1.00 16.55 4.86
N LEU A 528 -1.92 15.73 5.38
CA LEU A 528 -1.75 14.28 5.43
C LEU A 528 -1.78 13.67 4.01
N ARG A 529 -2.76 14.04 3.18
CA ARG A 529 -2.90 13.55 1.81
C ARG A 529 -1.66 13.83 0.96
N PHE A 530 -1.14 15.05 1.03
CA PHE A 530 0.08 15.42 0.31
C PHE A 530 1.29 14.62 0.77
N PHE A 531 1.43 14.42 2.09
CA PHE A 531 2.47 13.55 2.64
C PHE A 531 2.36 12.11 2.12
N LEU A 532 1.18 11.52 2.20
CA LEU A 532 0.93 10.13 1.79
C LEU A 532 1.22 9.92 0.30
N ALA A 533 0.86 10.88 -0.54
CA ALA A 533 1.03 10.75 -1.98
C ALA A 533 2.46 11.01 -2.46
N THR A 534 3.21 11.93 -1.80
CA THR A 534 4.45 12.47 -2.37
C THR A 534 5.74 11.99 -1.68
N SER A 535 5.63 11.30 -0.53
CA SER A 535 6.81 10.95 0.28
C SER A 535 7.55 9.70 -0.15
N THR A 536 7.03 8.94 -1.12
CA THR A 536 7.70 7.72 -1.60
C THR A 536 7.42 7.45 -3.07
N SER A 537 8.29 6.67 -3.71
CA SER A 537 8.11 6.23 -5.10
C SER A 537 7.16 5.04 -5.20
N PRO A 538 6.52 4.79 -6.36
CA PRO A 538 5.63 3.64 -6.54
C PRO A 538 6.28 2.30 -6.14
N GLY A 539 5.54 1.47 -5.43
CA GLY A 539 5.95 0.14 -5.00
C GLY A 539 6.96 0.08 -3.85
N MET A 540 7.26 1.21 -3.22
CA MET A 540 8.16 1.30 -2.06
C MET A 540 7.38 1.52 -0.78
N ASP A 541 7.90 1.05 0.35
CA ASP A 541 7.33 1.30 1.66
C ASP A 541 7.40 2.79 2.03
N LEU A 542 6.37 3.28 2.71
CA LEU A 542 6.29 4.64 3.23
C LEU A 542 6.68 4.63 4.71
N ARG A 543 7.68 5.44 5.09
CA ARG A 543 7.98 5.70 6.50
C ARG A 543 7.20 6.92 6.97
N TYR A 544 6.32 6.71 7.95
CA TYR A 544 5.58 7.80 8.56
C TYR A 544 6.51 8.72 9.34
N ASP A 545 6.41 10.01 9.04
CA ASP A 545 7.17 11.07 9.70
C ASP A 545 6.28 12.29 9.92
N GLU A 546 5.91 12.54 11.16
CA GLU A 546 5.03 13.64 11.54
C GLU A 546 5.63 15.01 11.23
N GLU A 547 6.96 15.15 11.27
CA GLU A 547 7.63 16.41 10.93
C GLU A 547 7.39 16.80 9.46
N LYS A 548 7.33 15.79 8.56
CA LYS A 548 6.99 16.02 7.14
C LYS A 548 5.55 16.43 6.95
N VAL A 549 4.62 15.87 7.72
CA VAL A 549 3.20 16.30 7.69
C VAL A 549 3.10 17.75 8.17
N SER A 550 3.81 18.11 9.23
CA SER A 550 3.89 19.50 9.73
C SER A 550 4.51 20.45 8.69
N ALA A 551 5.52 20.02 7.95
CA ALA A 551 6.11 20.81 6.85
C ALA A 551 5.09 21.07 5.73
N ASN A 552 4.26 20.09 5.39
CA ASN A 552 3.17 20.25 4.41
C ASN A 552 2.10 21.23 4.89
N TRP A 553 1.77 21.22 6.18
CA TRP A 553 0.88 22.23 6.75
C TRP A 553 1.45 23.65 6.61
N ASN A 554 2.79 23.82 6.83
CA ASN A 554 3.45 25.09 6.58
C ASN A 554 3.41 25.51 5.10
N PHE A 555 3.52 24.55 4.18
CA PHE A 555 3.36 24.78 2.73
C PHE A 555 1.95 25.29 2.40
N ILE A 556 0.90 24.71 2.99
CA ILE A 556 -0.48 25.17 2.86
C ILE A 556 -0.63 26.61 3.36
N ASN A 557 -0.03 26.95 4.50
CA ASN A 557 -0.04 28.31 5.03
C ASN A 557 0.65 29.32 4.10
N LYS A 558 1.75 28.90 3.45
CA LYS A 558 2.44 29.75 2.47
C LYS A 558 1.56 30.00 1.24
N LEU A 559 0.93 28.95 0.72
CA LEU A 559 -0.03 29.06 -0.39
C LEU A 559 -1.20 29.98 -0.05
N TRP A 560 -1.76 29.85 1.16
CA TRP A 560 -2.82 30.72 1.67
C TRP A 560 -2.40 32.19 1.69
N ASN A 561 -1.22 32.48 2.24
CA ASN A 561 -0.70 33.84 2.30
C ASN A 561 -0.39 34.40 0.91
N ALA A 562 0.14 33.61 -0.02
CA ALA A 562 0.35 33.99 -1.41
C ALA A 562 -0.96 34.34 -2.11
N THR A 563 -2.00 33.51 -1.93
CA THR A 563 -3.33 33.77 -2.47
C THR A 563 -3.93 35.05 -1.90
N ARG A 564 -3.82 35.24 -0.57
CA ARG A 564 -4.28 36.48 0.08
C ARG A 564 -3.57 37.71 -0.49
N PHE A 565 -2.25 37.62 -0.71
CA PHE A 565 -1.50 38.71 -1.35
C PHE A 565 -2.04 39.06 -2.73
N VAL A 566 -2.27 38.05 -3.57
CA VAL A 566 -2.80 38.27 -4.93
C VAL A 566 -4.19 38.90 -4.87
N LEU A 567 -5.12 38.36 -4.06
CA LEU A 567 -6.49 38.85 -3.96
C LEU A 567 -6.57 40.28 -3.35
N THR A 568 -5.62 40.66 -2.50
CA THR A 568 -5.57 41.99 -1.91
C THR A 568 -5.06 43.05 -2.91
N ASN A 569 -4.26 42.66 -3.89
CA ASN A 569 -3.58 43.57 -4.82
C ASN A 569 -4.11 43.54 -6.24
N VAL A 570 -5.06 42.65 -6.55
CA VAL A 570 -5.68 42.54 -7.89
C VAL A 570 -7.18 42.75 -7.75
N ASP A 571 -7.66 43.90 -8.19
CA ASP A 571 -9.06 44.33 -8.02
C ASP A 571 -10.03 43.59 -8.96
N ASP A 572 -9.55 43.20 -10.17
CA ASP A 572 -10.36 42.50 -11.18
C ASP A 572 -9.74 41.11 -11.48
N ILE A 573 -10.48 40.08 -11.14
CA ILE A 573 -10.08 38.67 -11.40
C ILE A 573 -10.25 38.25 -12.88
N ASN A 574 -10.90 39.06 -13.70
CA ASN A 574 -11.18 38.83 -15.12
C ASN A 574 -10.28 39.67 -16.05
N VAL A 575 -9.12 40.06 -15.56
CA VAL A 575 -8.12 40.82 -16.34
C VAL A 575 -7.79 40.10 -17.64
N THR A 576 -7.80 40.86 -18.75
CA THR A 576 -7.41 40.34 -20.07
C THR A 576 -5.96 40.69 -20.39
N LEU A 577 -5.26 39.77 -21.03
CA LEU A 577 -3.86 39.90 -21.40
C LEU A 577 -3.72 40.53 -22.80
N ASN A 578 -2.90 41.57 -22.92
CA ASN A 578 -2.22 41.91 -24.15
C ASN A 578 -0.79 41.34 -24.08
N LYS A 579 -0.45 40.38 -24.95
CA LYS A 579 0.86 39.68 -24.91
C LYS A 579 2.06 40.61 -25.08
N GLU A 580 1.86 41.75 -25.73
CA GLU A 580 2.92 42.76 -25.97
C GLU A 580 3.32 43.48 -24.66
N ASP A 581 2.43 43.50 -23.66
CA ASP A 581 2.68 44.17 -22.39
C ASP A 581 3.46 43.30 -21.38
N LEU A 582 3.74 42.03 -21.71
CA LEU A 582 4.51 41.11 -20.87
C LEU A 582 5.97 41.56 -20.75
N ASP A 583 6.44 41.78 -19.53
CA ASP A 583 7.86 42.04 -19.27
C ASP A 583 8.70 40.74 -19.12
N LEU A 584 9.99 40.87 -18.88
CA LEU A 584 10.95 39.76 -18.78
C LEU A 584 10.53 38.76 -17.67
N THR A 585 10.09 39.26 -16.49
CA THR A 585 9.73 38.41 -15.35
C THR A 585 8.36 37.77 -15.52
N ASP A 586 7.43 38.44 -16.24
CA ASP A 586 6.15 37.83 -16.62
C ASP A 586 6.34 36.65 -17.57
N LYS A 587 7.16 36.82 -18.61
CA LYS A 587 7.52 35.76 -19.57
C LYS A 587 8.28 34.63 -18.91
N TRP A 588 9.18 34.94 -17.99
CA TRP A 588 9.89 33.94 -17.17
C TRP A 588 8.93 33.05 -16.38
N LEU A 589 8.01 33.66 -15.61
CA LEU A 589 7.07 32.86 -14.80
C LEU A 589 6.13 32.04 -15.67
N LEU A 590 5.60 32.60 -16.77
CA LEU A 590 4.75 31.85 -17.72
C LEU A 590 5.49 30.64 -18.28
N THR A 591 6.78 30.78 -18.58
CA THR A 591 7.62 29.65 -19.03
C THR A 591 7.79 28.59 -17.95
N LYS A 592 8.15 28.99 -16.73
CA LYS A 592 8.25 28.08 -15.55
C LYS A 592 6.93 27.36 -15.32
N TYR A 593 5.82 28.07 -15.34
CA TYR A 593 4.48 27.52 -15.20
C TYR A 593 4.16 26.48 -16.26
N ASN A 594 4.40 26.78 -17.54
CA ASN A 594 4.15 25.85 -18.64
C ASN A 594 5.06 24.61 -18.57
N ASN A 595 6.33 24.78 -18.22
CA ASN A 595 7.25 23.66 -18.02
C ASN A 595 6.80 22.79 -16.86
N THR A 596 6.28 23.38 -15.78
CA THR A 596 5.70 22.66 -14.65
C THR A 596 4.45 21.88 -15.04
N ILE A 597 3.52 22.46 -15.80
CA ILE A 597 2.34 21.74 -16.33
C ILE A 597 2.78 20.50 -17.13
N LYS A 598 3.76 20.66 -18.03
CA LYS A 598 4.26 19.56 -18.86
C LYS A 598 4.85 18.44 -18.00
N GLU A 599 5.67 18.78 -17.01
CA GLU A 599 6.33 17.82 -16.11
C GLU A 599 5.31 17.12 -15.21
N VAL A 600 4.41 17.87 -14.58
CA VAL A 600 3.35 17.37 -13.72
C VAL A 600 2.44 16.42 -14.51
N THR A 601 1.97 16.84 -15.70
CA THR A 601 1.11 15.99 -16.53
C THR A 601 1.81 14.68 -16.89
N ARG A 602 3.09 14.72 -17.29
CA ARG A 602 3.88 13.54 -17.62
C ARG A 602 3.97 12.56 -16.43
N ASN A 603 4.22 13.09 -15.24
CA ASN A 603 4.37 12.28 -14.02
C ASN A 603 3.02 11.76 -13.51
N MET A 604 1.93 12.53 -13.65
CA MET A 604 0.57 12.09 -13.34
C MET A 604 0.15 10.89 -14.19
N GLU A 605 0.42 10.91 -15.50
CA GLU A 605 0.11 9.78 -16.40
C GLU A 605 0.98 8.52 -16.14
N LYS A 606 2.07 8.66 -15.40
CA LYS A 606 2.92 7.55 -14.94
C LYS A 606 2.67 7.14 -13.49
N TYR A 607 1.75 7.80 -12.81
CA TYR A 607 1.49 7.61 -11.38
C TYR A 607 2.71 7.89 -10.47
N GLU A 608 3.64 8.73 -10.91
CA GLU A 608 4.85 9.15 -10.18
C GLU A 608 4.56 10.38 -9.31
N PHE A 609 3.65 10.23 -8.33
CA PHE A 609 3.14 11.36 -7.52
C PHE A 609 4.20 12.05 -6.67
N ASN A 610 5.26 11.34 -6.27
CA ASN A 610 6.41 11.94 -5.60
C ASN A 610 7.11 13.00 -6.47
N ASN A 611 7.26 12.73 -7.77
CA ASN A 611 7.84 13.68 -8.72
C ASN A 611 6.89 14.86 -8.97
N VAL A 612 5.57 14.59 -9.03
CA VAL A 612 4.55 15.65 -9.11
C VAL A 612 4.65 16.59 -7.91
N GLY A 613 4.70 16.02 -6.70
CA GLY A 613 4.81 16.81 -5.47
C GLY A 613 6.07 17.66 -5.43
N SER A 614 7.21 17.12 -5.84
CA SER A 614 8.48 17.86 -5.89
C SER A 614 8.43 19.02 -6.90
N SER A 615 7.90 18.77 -8.10
CA SER A 615 7.78 19.79 -9.14
C SER A 615 6.83 20.92 -8.72
N LEU A 616 5.67 20.58 -8.13
CA LEU A 616 4.71 21.57 -7.63
C LEU A 616 5.28 22.36 -6.45
N TYR A 617 5.92 21.69 -5.52
CA TYR A 617 6.52 22.35 -4.36
C TYR A 617 7.57 23.37 -4.78
N SER A 618 8.52 22.99 -5.63
CA SER A 618 9.58 23.87 -6.09
C SER A 618 9.02 25.05 -6.90
N PHE A 619 8.13 24.79 -7.84
CA PHE A 619 7.52 25.87 -8.63
C PHE A 619 6.76 26.87 -7.75
N ILE A 620 5.93 26.37 -6.81
CA ILE A 620 5.10 27.23 -5.97
C ILE A 620 5.94 27.98 -4.95
N TRP A 621 6.86 27.28 -4.29
CA TRP A 621 7.67 27.87 -3.22
C TRP A 621 8.74 28.79 -3.77
N ASP A 622 9.58 28.29 -4.68
CA ASP A 622 10.77 29.01 -5.16
C ASP A 622 10.41 30.01 -6.26
N ASP A 623 9.75 29.54 -7.34
CA ASP A 623 9.52 30.41 -8.51
C ASP A 623 8.38 31.41 -8.26
N PHE A 624 7.21 30.93 -7.81
CA PHE A 624 6.05 31.82 -7.64
C PHE A 624 6.16 32.69 -6.39
N CYS A 625 6.35 32.06 -5.19
CA CYS A 625 6.28 32.80 -3.93
C CYS A 625 7.55 33.59 -3.64
N ASP A 626 8.73 32.97 -3.74
CA ASP A 626 9.99 33.61 -3.29
C ASP A 626 10.58 34.56 -4.34
N ASN A 627 10.28 34.33 -5.64
CA ASN A 627 10.79 35.17 -6.70
C ASN A 627 9.71 36.05 -7.33
N TYR A 628 8.71 35.48 -8.00
CA TYR A 628 7.80 36.29 -8.80
C TYR A 628 6.92 37.23 -7.98
N ILE A 629 6.38 36.79 -6.84
CA ILE A 629 5.61 37.69 -5.96
C ILE A 629 6.46 38.88 -5.54
N GLU A 630 7.74 38.66 -5.24
CA GLU A 630 8.64 39.78 -4.88
C GLU A 630 8.87 40.71 -6.09
N PHE A 631 9.02 40.17 -7.29
CA PHE A 631 9.14 40.98 -8.52
C PHE A 631 7.84 41.73 -8.83
N ALA A 632 6.69 41.12 -8.55
CA ALA A 632 5.38 41.73 -8.83
C ALA A 632 5.09 42.95 -7.95
N LYS A 633 5.61 42.99 -6.69
CA LYS A 633 5.34 44.10 -5.73
C LYS A 633 5.58 45.49 -6.29
N TYR A 634 6.48 45.63 -7.23
CA TYR A 634 6.88 46.94 -7.80
C TYR A 634 6.19 47.31 -9.10
N LYS A 635 5.32 46.44 -9.60
CA LYS A 635 4.64 46.60 -10.87
C LYS A 635 3.17 46.16 -10.83
N LEU A 636 2.57 46.23 -9.64
CA LEU A 636 1.15 45.90 -9.42
C LEU A 636 0.17 46.84 -10.13
N ASP A 637 0.63 47.97 -10.63
CA ASP A 637 -0.10 48.88 -11.52
C ASP A 637 -0.23 48.32 -12.93
N LYS A 638 0.66 47.41 -13.36
CA LYS A 638 0.65 46.83 -14.73
C LYS A 638 -0.46 45.77 -14.86
N THR A 639 -1.24 45.87 -15.91
CA THR A 639 -2.32 44.94 -16.25
C THR A 639 -1.77 43.54 -16.53
N SER A 640 -0.60 43.44 -17.22
CA SER A 640 0.07 42.16 -17.49
C SER A 640 0.46 41.41 -16.22
N THR A 641 1.03 42.11 -15.23
CA THR A 641 1.40 41.52 -13.95
C THR A 641 0.19 41.00 -13.17
N LYS A 642 -0.91 41.78 -13.13
CA LYS A 642 -2.18 41.35 -12.51
C LYS A 642 -2.73 40.08 -13.18
N TYR A 643 -2.71 40.06 -14.52
CA TYR A 643 -3.11 38.87 -15.29
C TYR A 643 -2.27 37.64 -14.94
N VAL A 644 -0.93 37.76 -14.98
CA VAL A 644 -0.02 36.65 -14.72
C VAL A 644 -0.20 36.11 -13.29
N LEU A 645 -0.37 37.00 -12.30
CA LEU A 645 -0.65 36.60 -10.91
C LEU A 645 -1.91 35.74 -10.80
N ILE A 646 -3.04 36.21 -11.39
CA ILE A 646 -4.32 35.49 -11.33
C ILE A 646 -4.26 34.20 -12.15
N HIS A 647 -3.73 34.26 -13.38
CA HIS A 647 -3.66 33.11 -14.27
C HIS A 647 -2.83 31.96 -13.69
N VAL A 648 -1.63 32.28 -13.22
CA VAL A 648 -0.73 31.27 -12.64
C VAL A 648 -1.27 30.75 -11.30
N LEU A 649 -1.85 31.61 -10.44
CA LEU A 649 -2.47 31.19 -9.19
C LEU A 649 -3.64 30.22 -9.43
N LYS A 650 -4.53 30.53 -10.40
CA LYS A 650 -5.62 29.60 -10.78
C LYS A 650 -5.04 28.25 -11.20
N GLY A 651 -4.03 28.23 -12.03
CA GLY A 651 -3.38 27.00 -12.48
C GLY A 651 -2.67 26.22 -11.37
N ILE A 652 -2.01 26.90 -10.42
CA ILE A 652 -1.44 26.31 -9.22
C ILE A 652 -2.50 25.56 -8.42
N LEU A 653 -3.61 26.23 -8.13
CA LEU A 653 -4.71 25.64 -7.38
C LEU A 653 -5.32 24.43 -8.10
N GLN A 654 -5.49 24.52 -9.41
CA GLN A 654 -6.00 23.43 -10.25
C GLN A 654 -5.04 22.23 -10.26
N MET A 655 -3.72 22.43 -10.36
CA MET A 655 -2.74 21.35 -10.32
C MET A 655 -2.63 20.69 -8.94
N LEU A 656 -2.79 21.47 -7.86
CA LEU A 656 -2.77 20.96 -6.48
C LEU A 656 -4.08 20.30 -6.06
N HIS A 657 -5.21 20.63 -6.69
CA HIS A 657 -6.53 20.18 -6.24
C HIS A 657 -6.65 18.66 -6.05
N PRO A 658 -6.10 17.80 -6.92
CA PRO A 658 -6.11 16.35 -6.67
C PRO A 658 -5.47 15.94 -5.35
N PHE A 659 -4.43 16.65 -4.93
CA PHE A 659 -3.65 16.36 -3.72
C PHE A 659 -4.23 17.03 -2.46
N MET A 660 -4.67 18.28 -2.58
CA MET A 660 -5.09 19.16 -1.49
C MET A 660 -6.48 19.74 -1.78
N PRO A 661 -7.55 18.91 -1.78
CA PRO A 661 -8.86 19.34 -2.26
C PRO A 661 -9.53 20.42 -1.42
N PHE A 662 -9.33 20.43 -0.09
CA PHE A 662 -10.04 21.36 0.79
C PHE A 662 -9.52 22.79 0.66
N VAL A 663 -8.23 23.00 0.79
CA VAL A 663 -7.63 24.34 0.71
C VAL A 663 -7.75 24.93 -0.68
N THR A 664 -7.56 24.10 -1.72
CA THR A 664 -7.66 24.59 -3.10
C THR A 664 -9.07 24.96 -3.50
N ASP A 665 -10.08 24.21 -3.06
CA ASP A 665 -11.49 24.55 -3.26
C ASP A 665 -11.86 25.87 -2.55
N GLU A 666 -11.39 26.07 -1.32
CA GLU A 666 -11.61 27.30 -0.57
C GLU A 666 -10.98 28.52 -1.27
N LEU A 667 -9.71 28.39 -1.66
CA LEU A 667 -8.98 29.49 -2.29
C LEU A 667 -9.52 29.79 -3.69
N TYR A 668 -9.85 28.76 -4.47
CA TYR A 668 -10.34 28.90 -5.84
C TYR A 668 -11.74 29.53 -5.91
N SER A 669 -12.58 29.34 -4.90
CA SER A 669 -13.91 29.95 -4.82
C SER A 669 -13.88 31.48 -4.84
N ASN A 670 -12.74 32.09 -4.49
CA ASN A 670 -12.52 33.54 -4.56
C ASN A 670 -12.06 34.01 -5.96
N LEU A 671 -11.69 33.06 -6.83
CA LEU A 671 -11.13 33.31 -8.16
C LEU A 671 -12.07 32.88 -9.30
N SER A 672 -13.13 32.15 -8.99
CA SER A 672 -14.06 31.60 -9.99
C SER A 672 -15.42 31.30 -9.37
N ASN A 673 -16.50 31.48 -10.14
CA ASN A 673 -17.84 31.04 -9.77
C ASN A 673 -18.09 29.54 -10.01
N THR A 674 -17.17 28.87 -10.70
CA THR A 674 -17.24 27.42 -10.94
C THR A 674 -16.43 26.69 -9.89
N ASN A 675 -16.95 25.59 -9.33
CA ASN A 675 -16.17 24.76 -8.41
C ASN A 675 -14.92 24.20 -9.10
N ILE A 676 -13.82 24.13 -8.37
CA ILE A 676 -12.51 23.76 -8.92
C ILE A 676 -12.49 22.36 -9.56
N ILE A 677 -13.20 21.38 -8.99
CA ILE A 677 -13.24 20.01 -9.55
C ILE A 677 -13.95 19.95 -10.92
N LEU A 678 -14.78 20.94 -11.22
CA LEU A 678 -15.46 21.08 -12.51
C LEU A 678 -14.65 21.92 -13.50
N SER A 679 -13.57 22.54 -13.06
CA SER A 679 -12.69 23.32 -13.93
C SER A 679 -11.76 22.40 -14.73
N ALA A 680 -11.28 22.90 -15.89
CA ALA A 680 -10.34 22.15 -16.70
C ALA A 680 -8.95 22.11 -16.06
N TYR A 681 -8.30 20.93 -16.07
CA TYR A 681 -6.90 20.83 -15.67
C TYR A 681 -6.01 21.66 -16.63
N PRO A 682 -4.99 22.37 -16.13
CA PRO A 682 -4.14 23.19 -16.96
C PRO A 682 -3.47 22.38 -18.08
N LYS A 683 -3.36 22.98 -19.27
CA LYS A 683 -2.74 22.36 -20.44
C LYS A 683 -1.48 23.11 -20.84
N TYR A 684 -0.44 22.36 -21.20
CA TYR A 684 0.79 22.95 -21.73
C TYR A 684 0.52 23.77 -22.98
N ASN A 685 0.99 25.02 -23.00
CA ASN A 685 0.90 25.93 -24.13
C ASN A 685 2.30 26.32 -24.62
N LYS A 686 2.71 25.82 -25.79
CA LYS A 686 4.02 26.09 -26.34
C LYS A 686 4.23 27.57 -26.69
N GLU A 687 3.16 28.31 -26.98
CA GLU A 687 3.23 29.73 -27.34
C GLU A 687 3.58 30.66 -26.16
N GLU A 688 3.50 30.14 -24.94
CA GLU A 688 3.85 30.84 -23.70
C GLU A 688 5.18 30.38 -23.11
N VAL A 689 6.06 29.83 -23.95
CA VAL A 689 7.40 29.41 -23.57
C VAL A 689 8.44 30.36 -24.17
N TYR A 690 9.02 31.19 -23.31
CA TYR A 690 9.99 32.24 -23.64
C TYR A 690 11.39 31.84 -23.11
N THR A 691 12.07 30.97 -23.84
CA THR A 691 13.32 30.33 -23.36
C THR A 691 14.47 31.33 -23.16
N LEU A 692 14.53 32.42 -23.96
CA LEU A 692 15.58 33.43 -23.79
C LEU A 692 15.40 34.20 -22.49
N GLU A 693 14.16 34.60 -22.19
CA GLU A 693 13.80 35.32 -20.98
C GLU A 693 13.94 34.40 -19.73
N GLU A 694 13.58 33.13 -19.86
CA GLU A 694 13.79 32.15 -18.80
C GLU A 694 15.27 32.06 -18.42
N ASN A 695 16.16 31.84 -19.40
CA ASN A 695 17.60 31.71 -19.15
C ASN A 695 18.22 33.01 -18.59
N LEU A 696 17.72 34.16 -19.02
CA LEU A 696 18.19 35.45 -18.49
C LEU A 696 17.80 35.64 -17.04
N ILE A 697 16.52 35.49 -16.72
CA ILE A 697 16.03 35.74 -15.35
C ILE A 697 16.55 34.68 -14.36
N ASP A 698 16.72 33.43 -14.76
CA ASP A 698 17.38 32.42 -13.91
C ASP A 698 18.82 32.87 -13.52
N LYS A 699 19.58 33.45 -14.44
CA LYS A 699 20.90 34.03 -14.11
C LYS A 699 20.81 35.24 -13.20
N VAL A 700 19.83 36.10 -13.45
CA VAL A 700 19.56 37.29 -12.58
C VAL A 700 19.21 36.86 -11.16
N ILE A 701 18.41 35.81 -10.97
CA ILE A 701 18.08 35.24 -9.66
C ILE A 701 19.33 34.71 -8.94
N LEU A 702 20.24 34.04 -9.67
CA LEU A 702 21.54 33.61 -9.14
C LEU A 702 22.41 34.81 -8.73
N ASP A 703 22.44 35.86 -9.55
CA ASP A 703 23.17 37.12 -9.24
C ASP A 703 22.60 37.78 -7.97
N ILE A 704 21.26 37.92 -7.87
CA ILE A 704 20.59 38.47 -6.68
C ILE A 704 20.94 37.67 -5.43
N THR A 705 20.91 36.34 -5.54
CA THR A 705 21.22 35.42 -4.42
C THR A 705 22.70 35.60 -3.99
N SER A 706 23.59 35.65 -4.95
CA SER A 706 25.04 35.85 -4.69
C SER A 706 25.32 37.19 -4.05
N ILE A 707 24.67 38.26 -4.49
CA ILE A 707 24.79 39.58 -3.93
C ILE A 707 24.19 39.64 -2.51
N ARG A 708 23.05 39.01 -2.25
CA ARG A 708 22.49 38.89 -0.90
C ARG A 708 23.44 38.16 0.04
N ASN A 709 24.07 37.09 -0.42
CA ASN A 709 25.10 36.37 0.35
C ASN A 709 26.35 37.26 0.63
N LEU A 710 26.80 38.00 -0.38
CA LEU A 710 27.89 38.99 -0.22
C LEU A 710 27.55 40.00 0.88
N LYS A 711 26.35 40.54 0.86
CA LYS A 711 25.84 41.48 1.89
C LYS A 711 25.82 40.83 3.28
N ALA A 712 25.32 39.61 3.39
CA ALA A 712 25.21 38.91 4.68
C ALA A 712 26.57 38.56 5.27
N VAL A 713 27.48 38.03 4.45
CA VAL A 713 28.84 37.64 4.91
C VAL A 713 29.65 38.86 5.37
N ASN A 714 29.49 39.99 4.70
CA ASN A 714 30.27 41.20 5.02
C ASN A 714 29.49 42.20 5.90
N ASN A 715 28.35 41.82 6.45
CA ASN A 715 27.52 42.67 7.29
C ASN A 715 27.16 44.04 6.67
N ILE A 716 27.00 44.05 5.32
CA ILE A 716 26.71 45.30 4.58
C ILE A 716 25.30 45.78 4.95
N THR A 717 25.25 46.99 5.53
CA THR A 717 23.98 47.54 6.03
C THR A 717 23.08 48.04 4.92
N LYS A 718 21.81 48.30 5.22
CA LYS A 718 20.86 48.90 4.29
C LYS A 718 21.22 50.37 3.89
N ASN A 719 22.12 51.01 4.65
CA ASN A 719 22.55 52.40 4.42
C ASN A 719 23.85 52.48 3.61
N ALA A 720 24.46 51.34 3.23
CA ALA A 720 25.68 51.32 2.40
C ALA A 720 25.44 52.08 1.10
N PHE A 721 26.43 52.82 0.66
CA PHE A 721 26.36 53.43 -0.69
C PHE A 721 26.55 52.35 -1.77
N VAL A 722 25.89 52.50 -2.90
CA VAL A 722 25.89 51.46 -3.94
C VAL A 722 26.17 52.10 -5.29
N LYS A 723 27.14 51.54 -5.99
CA LYS A 723 27.33 51.82 -7.42
C LYS A 723 26.87 50.62 -8.20
N ILE A 724 25.90 50.84 -9.11
CA ILE A 724 25.27 49.77 -9.89
C ILE A 724 25.36 50.07 -11.40
N LYS A 725 25.76 49.07 -12.16
CA LYS A 725 25.78 49.12 -13.61
C LYS A 725 25.16 47.85 -14.15
N THR A 726 24.08 47.97 -14.86
CA THR A 726 23.33 46.88 -15.53
C THR A 726 22.56 47.45 -16.73
N SER A 727 21.89 46.62 -17.51
CA SER A 727 21.01 47.10 -18.57
C SER A 727 19.75 47.79 -18.02
N ASP A 728 19.17 48.72 -18.79
CA ASP A 728 17.97 49.45 -18.37
C ASP A 728 16.80 48.51 -18.02
N ASP A 729 16.66 47.42 -18.79
CA ASP A 729 15.60 46.43 -18.57
C ASP A 729 15.73 45.65 -17.24
N LEU A 730 16.94 45.55 -16.68
CA LEU A 730 17.21 44.84 -15.43
C LEU A 730 17.43 45.75 -14.22
N TYR A 731 17.58 47.09 -14.47
CA TYR A 731 17.94 48.03 -13.41
C TYR A 731 16.94 48.02 -12.26
N ASP A 732 15.65 48.22 -12.56
CA ASP A 732 14.60 48.24 -11.54
C ASP A 732 14.45 46.90 -10.83
N LEU A 733 14.63 45.80 -11.55
CA LEU A 733 14.58 44.44 -10.99
C LEU A 733 15.68 44.22 -9.95
N PHE A 734 16.94 44.59 -10.26
CA PHE A 734 18.05 44.49 -9.29
C PHE A 734 17.90 45.46 -8.12
N LYS A 735 17.60 46.74 -8.41
CA LYS A 735 17.40 47.78 -7.41
C LYS A 735 16.37 47.36 -6.35
N THR A 736 15.25 46.87 -6.80
CA THR A 736 14.12 46.52 -5.93
C THR A 736 14.37 45.18 -5.20
N SER A 737 14.87 44.16 -5.90
CA SER A 737 15.18 42.86 -5.32
C SER A 737 16.30 42.92 -4.24
N LEU A 738 17.25 43.81 -4.43
CA LEU A 738 18.33 44.04 -3.50
C LEU A 738 17.99 45.07 -2.42
N LYS A 739 16.81 45.71 -2.49
CA LYS A 739 16.27 46.74 -1.58
C LYS A 739 17.27 47.92 -1.47
N ILE A 740 17.67 48.47 -2.64
CA ILE A 740 18.61 49.58 -2.73
C ILE A 740 17.78 50.87 -2.70
N ASN A 741 18.05 51.75 -1.72
CA ASN A 741 17.45 53.07 -1.61
C ASN A 741 18.08 54.01 -2.62
N GLU A 742 17.27 54.85 -3.31
CA GLU A 742 17.73 55.81 -4.31
C GLU A 742 18.78 56.79 -3.77
N GLU A 743 18.61 57.25 -2.54
CA GLU A 743 19.51 58.15 -1.84
C GLU A 743 20.92 57.55 -1.63
N ASN A 744 21.03 56.22 -1.70
CA ASN A 744 22.31 55.50 -1.49
C ASN A 744 23.03 55.22 -2.80
N ILE A 745 22.44 55.48 -3.97
CA ILE A 745 23.03 55.23 -5.27
C ILE A 745 24.04 56.31 -5.57
N VAL A 746 25.24 55.91 -5.94
CA VAL A 746 26.34 56.80 -6.27
C VAL A 746 26.91 56.49 -7.66
N THR A 747 27.37 57.54 -8.35
CA THR A 747 27.99 57.43 -9.69
C THR A 747 29.49 57.29 -9.63
N GLU A 748 30.11 57.80 -8.51
CA GLU A 748 31.55 57.81 -8.32
C GLU A 748 31.96 56.93 -7.14
N ASP A 749 33.22 56.48 -7.17
CA ASP A 749 33.81 55.66 -6.12
C ASP A 749 34.02 56.48 -4.84
N LYS A 750 33.67 55.85 -3.67
CA LYS A 750 33.90 56.45 -2.34
C LYS A 750 35.27 56.05 -1.83
N SER A 751 36.22 56.97 -1.72
CA SER A 751 37.64 56.70 -1.39
C SER A 751 37.89 56.29 0.05
N ASN A 752 36.99 56.61 1.01
CA ASN A 752 37.13 56.37 2.43
C ASN A 752 36.26 55.22 2.99
N PHE A 753 35.73 54.38 2.14
CA PHE A 753 34.81 53.29 2.47
C PHE A 753 35.44 51.94 2.11
N GLU A 754 35.12 50.90 2.85
CA GLU A 754 35.38 49.52 2.41
C GLU A 754 34.55 49.16 1.20
N LYS A 755 35.15 48.45 0.23
CA LYS A 755 34.53 48.12 -1.06
C LYS A 755 34.26 46.63 -1.14
N TYR A 756 33.03 46.31 -1.51
CA TYR A 756 32.58 44.94 -1.75
C TYR A 756 31.95 44.83 -3.13
N ASN A 757 32.64 44.09 -4.00
CA ASN A 757 32.28 44.04 -5.43
C ASN A 757 31.65 42.70 -5.78
N TYR A 758 30.63 42.71 -6.66
CA TYR A 758 30.13 41.56 -7.38
C TYR A 758 29.99 41.92 -8.85
N THR A 759 30.48 41.06 -9.76
CA THR A 759 30.42 41.28 -11.19
C THR A 759 30.00 40.00 -11.89
N SER A 760 29.01 40.09 -12.76
CA SER A 760 28.57 39.05 -13.67
C SER A 760 28.33 39.61 -15.08
N SER A 761 27.77 38.75 -15.97
CA SER A 761 27.34 39.23 -17.31
C SER A 761 26.14 40.18 -17.25
N ASN A 762 25.38 40.20 -16.20
CA ASN A 762 24.12 40.94 -16.06
C ASN A 762 24.26 42.20 -15.19
N ILE A 763 25.22 42.20 -14.24
CA ILE A 763 25.36 43.29 -13.28
C ILE A 763 26.84 43.46 -12.84
N ASP A 764 27.23 44.71 -12.65
CA ASP A 764 28.43 45.10 -11.92
C ASP A 764 28.00 46.00 -10.78
N ILE A 765 28.18 45.56 -9.54
CA ILE A 765 27.70 46.24 -8.33
C ILE A 765 28.83 46.35 -7.29
N THR A 766 28.97 47.55 -6.74
CA THR A 766 29.90 47.83 -5.66
C THR A 766 29.18 48.45 -4.48
N TYR A 767 29.32 47.84 -3.33
CA TYR A 767 28.90 48.41 -2.04
C TYR A 767 30.04 49.11 -1.35
N TYR A 768 29.74 50.27 -0.77
CA TYR A 768 30.68 51.07 0.03
C TYR A 768 30.11 51.17 1.44
N GLU A 769 30.80 50.55 2.39
CA GLU A 769 30.42 50.53 3.83
C GLU A 769 31.45 51.32 4.65
N GLU A 770 30.97 52.10 5.62
CA GLU A 770 31.88 52.71 6.60
C GLU A 770 32.56 51.59 7.37
N GLY A 771 33.92 51.60 7.38
CA GLY A 771 34.73 50.53 7.91
C GLY A 771 34.35 50.13 9.35
N THR A 772 33.47 49.18 9.48
CA THR A 772 33.27 48.47 10.75
C THR A 772 34.33 47.41 10.86
N LYS A 773 35.09 47.46 11.96
CA LYS A 773 36.07 46.39 12.28
C LYS A 773 35.35 45.04 12.15
N LEU A 774 35.81 44.19 11.25
CA LEU A 774 35.37 42.81 11.14
C LEU A 774 35.32 42.21 12.57
N ASP A 775 34.17 41.68 12.97
CA ASP A 775 34.11 40.91 14.20
C ASP A 775 34.77 39.55 13.94
N ILE A 776 36.06 39.51 14.15
CA ILE A 776 36.92 38.34 13.95
C ILE A 776 36.39 37.11 14.69
N ASN A 777 35.59 37.29 15.77
CA ASN A 777 35.03 36.20 16.53
C ASN A 777 33.86 35.54 15.80
N LEU A 778 33.00 36.33 15.17
CA LEU A 778 31.89 35.80 14.32
C LEU A 778 32.42 35.07 13.09
N VAL A 779 33.47 35.60 12.45
CA VAL A 779 34.13 34.92 11.31
C VAL A 779 34.75 33.59 11.75
N LYS A 780 35.41 33.56 12.93
CA LYS A 780 35.96 32.32 13.51
C LYS A 780 34.89 31.29 13.86
N GLU A 781 33.74 31.71 14.38
CA GLU A 781 32.61 30.82 14.64
C GLU A 781 32.06 30.20 13.34
N GLU A 782 31.93 30.99 12.28
CA GLU A 782 31.43 30.51 10.97
C GLU A 782 32.47 29.57 10.31
N ILE A 783 33.77 29.84 10.43
CA ILE A 783 34.84 28.93 10.01
C ILE A 783 34.73 27.59 10.74
N ASN A 784 34.59 27.61 12.07
CA ASN A 784 34.43 26.37 12.84
C ASN A 784 33.19 25.55 12.47
N LYS A 785 32.08 26.23 12.20
CA LYS A 785 30.82 25.56 11.70
C LYS A 785 31.05 24.92 10.34
N LEU A 786 31.69 25.63 9.40
CA LEU A 786 32.00 25.11 8.08
C LEU A 786 33.01 23.95 8.13
N GLU A 787 34.07 24.05 8.91
CA GLU A 787 35.04 22.96 9.10
C GLU A 787 34.39 21.70 9.65
N THR A 788 33.45 21.86 10.60
CA THR A 788 32.69 20.75 11.15
C THR A 788 31.77 20.13 10.08
N SER A 789 31.11 20.95 9.26
CA SER A 789 30.23 20.47 8.15
C SER A 789 31.04 19.76 7.09
N ILE A 790 32.17 20.35 6.66
CA ILE A 790 33.09 19.76 5.66
C ILE A 790 33.62 18.41 6.15
N ALA A 791 34.02 18.31 7.42
CA ALA A 791 34.51 17.05 7.98
C ALA A 791 33.43 15.97 7.97
N LYS A 792 32.20 16.30 8.39
CA LYS A 792 31.08 15.37 8.35
C LYS A 792 30.78 14.89 6.92
N ARG A 793 30.69 15.81 5.95
CA ARG A 793 30.40 15.50 4.55
C ARG A 793 31.53 14.74 3.87
N THR A 794 32.79 15.08 4.19
CA THR A 794 33.96 14.34 3.70
C THR A 794 33.95 12.90 4.21
N ASN A 795 33.68 12.68 5.50
CA ASN A 795 33.58 11.35 6.08
C ASN A 795 32.43 10.54 5.44
N LEU A 796 31.32 11.20 5.15
CA LEU A 796 30.18 10.57 4.49
C LEU A 796 30.53 10.12 3.06
N LEU A 797 31.21 10.98 2.29
CA LEU A 797 31.64 10.69 0.92
C LEU A 797 32.83 9.71 0.84
N ASN A 798 33.61 9.54 1.91
CA ASN A 798 34.64 8.51 2.03
C ASN A 798 34.09 7.15 2.47
N ASN A 799 32.82 7.06 2.86
CA ASN A 799 32.19 5.80 3.24
C ASN A 799 31.72 5.07 1.97
N GLU A 800 32.44 4.00 1.60
CA GLU A 800 32.12 3.19 0.42
C GLU A 800 30.68 2.64 0.43
N ASN A 801 30.14 2.31 1.61
CA ASN A 801 28.75 1.87 1.74
C ASN A 801 27.74 2.97 1.40
N TYR A 802 28.06 4.22 1.72
CA TYR A 802 27.21 5.35 1.34
C TYR A 802 27.30 5.61 -0.16
N VAL A 803 28.52 5.75 -0.69
CA VAL A 803 28.74 6.08 -2.12
C VAL A 803 28.16 5.02 -3.07
N ASN A 804 28.22 3.74 -2.66
CA ASN A 804 27.75 2.62 -3.51
C ASN A 804 26.26 2.29 -3.32
N LYS A 805 25.63 2.68 -2.20
CA LYS A 805 24.24 2.32 -1.89
C LYS A 805 23.26 3.49 -1.94
N ALA A 806 23.73 4.73 -1.78
CA ALA A 806 22.86 5.89 -1.90
C ALA A 806 22.56 6.22 -3.37
N PRO A 807 21.39 6.83 -3.67
CA PRO A 807 21.08 7.30 -5.01
C PRO A 807 22.18 8.25 -5.54
N GLN A 808 22.61 8.02 -6.77
CA GLN A 808 23.74 8.75 -7.37
C GLN A 808 23.55 10.28 -7.39
N ASN A 809 22.31 10.74 -7.59
CA ASN A 809 21.96 12.15 -7.55
C ASN A 809 22.20 12.79 -6.15
N ILE A 810 22.00 12.02 -5.07
CA ILE A 810 22.24 12.51 -3.70
C ILE A 810 23.76 12.57 -3.42
N VAL A 811 24.49 11.56 -3.86
CA VAL A 811 25.96 11.53 -3.73
C VAL A 811 26.59 12.70 -4.49
N GLU A 812 26.07 12.99 -5.70
CA GLU A 812 26.57 14.12 -6.50
C GLU A 812 26.22 15.47 -5.88
N LEU A 813 25.02 15.62 -5.33
CA LEU A 813 24.61 16.81 -4.58
C LEU A 813 25.53 17.06 -3.37
N ASP A 814 25.89 15.98 -2.64
CA ASP A 814 26.83 16.11 -1.51
C ASP A 814 28.25 16.47 -1.95
N ARG A 815 28.70 16.02 -3.15
CA ARG A 815 29.98 16.44 -3.74
C ARG A 815 29.98 17.92 -4.11
N VAL A 816 28.90 18.40 -4.74
CA VAL A 816 28.72 19.81 -5.09
C VAL A 816 28.73 20.67 -3.82
N LYS A 817 27.94 20.31 -2.81
CA LYS A 817 27.90 21.02 -1.52
C LYS A 817 29.24 21.02 -0.80
N LEU A 818 29.98 19.91 -0.83
CA LEU A 818 31.32 19.85 -0.25
C LEU A 818 32.28 20.82 -0.94
N LYS A 819 32.17 20.97 -2.25
CA LYS A 819 32.98 21.92 -3.04
C LYS A 819 32.63 23.35 -2.66
N GLU A 820 31.35 23.69 -2.62
CA GLU A 820 30.86 25.02 -2.25
C GLU A 820 31.29 25.41 -0.80
N GLU A 821 31.14 24.47 0.16
CA GLU A 821 31.57 24.68 1.54
C GLU A 821 33.08 24.90 1.67
N LYS A 822 33.91 24.19 0.89
CA LYS A 822 35.36 24.39 0.83
C LYS A 822 35.75 25.74 0.24
N GLU A 823 35.12 26.15 -0.85
CA GLU A 823 35.32 27.45 -1.50
C GLU A 823 34.94 28.60 -0.53
N LYS A 824 33.81 28.44 0.18
CA LYS A 824 33.35 29.38 1.21
C LYS A 824 34.33 29.43 2.39
N LEU A 825 34.85 28.29 2.85
CA LEU A 825 35.86 28.22 3.93
C LEU A 825 37.15 28.91 3.53
N GLU A 826 37.64 28.71 2.29
CA GLU A 826 38.83 29.38 1.80
C GLU A 826 38.67 30.91 1.75
N SER A 827 37.49 31.37 1.29
CA SER A 827 37.20 32.82 1.26
C SER A 827 37.13 33.41 2.66
N LEU A 828 36.52 32.73 3.63
CA LEU A 828 36.48 33.21 5.03
C LEU A 828 37.87 33.19 5.69
N LYS A 829 38.72 32.19 5.43
CA LYS A 829 40.11 32.15 5.93
C LYS A 829 41.01 33.25 5.38
N LYS A 830 40.71 33.80 4.19
CA LYS A 830 41.43 34.96 3.63
C LYS A 830 41.05 36.28 4.30
N LEU A 831 39.94 36.30 5.10
CA LEU A 831 39.45 37.50 5.80
C LEU A 831 40.03 37.63 7.22
N ILE A 832 40.70 36.60 7.73
CA ILE A 832 41.40 36.56 9.04
C ILE A 832 42.90 36.51 8.82
#